data_e430e602ae8f85acf024eab5247a6615
#
_entry.id   e430e602ae8f85acf024eab5247a6615
#
_cell.length_a   1.000
_cell.length_b   1.000
_cell.length_c   1.000
_cell.angle_alpha   90.00
_cell.angle_beta   90.00
_cell.angle_gamma   90.00
#
_symmetry.space_group_name_H-M   'P 1'
#
loop_
_entity.id
_entity.type
_entity.pdbx_description
1 polymer ?
#
loop_
_entity_poly.entity_id
_entity_poly.type
_entity_poly.pdbx_seq_one_letter_code
_entity_poly.pdbx_strand_id
1 'polypeptide(L)'
;MLRRLSFLAALLFASLTTLTIARPAHAQVGTTTDIITGQVTGPDGKPLEGVTVSVRSAESGITRTKRTGTDGRYTLLFPDGGGQYRVEFRRLGFAPVVRNIARQGDEDRLVTDAKLGTQVAAQLSGVQVTARQGPRDRPTPPTPGEQGRAMSQEQLARLPVDQSDLSAVAALAPGVVPVAGNDSTSAAFSVAGQRSTLNNTTLDGLSFGSFTVPSEGLRSTRVVTNTYDPSKGQFSGGEIASTTRSGTNEITGGFTYSRRDPVLEFEGTDSAAVSPLYLQDQISAGLGGPIIKDKLFVFASGQFRRRSDPFQSLLASSPATLSALGLQPDSVQRFENMVNTLGIPTNAGSFVPDRRIGDNTVGIVRLDYFLSDAHTLTLRGDYRKSTQDPTRNNPFSLPTNTGVSETSGAGLAATLTSNFVSGIINELRAYYSRDNNHLDPYLLMPSGRVRITSTLADGTQGVNVVSFGGNPGFPQNGSSSLFEAADEISYLSRDRTHRIRFGTLLDLNRFSQDVTTNRLGTFTYNSLSAFTSNTPDSYTRTLRSQQRQGSTTSGAVYLGDTWRPNREVQLVYGLRAEGTRVGDAPPLNPGVQQTFGFRTNEFPSEVHVSPRVGFSVNLTKPNPNDPFSQFQPAFLL
;
A
#
# COMPACT_ATOMS: atom_id res chain seq x y z
N MET A 1 -7.28 -20.46 -31.03
CA MET A 1 -7.62 -19.78 -29.78
C MET A 1 -7.71 -20.75 -28.61
N LEU A 2 -8.41 -21.85 -28.68
CA LEU A 2 -8.49 -22.88 -27.61
C LEU A 2 -7.14 -23.51 -27.19
N ARG A 3 -6.18 -23.68 -28.10
CA ARG A 3 -4.87 -24.32 -27.82
C ARG A 3 -3.93 -23.53 -26.90
N ARG A 4 -4.11 -22.22 -26.75
CA ARG A 4 -3.26 -21.38 -25.86
C ARG A 4 -3.86 -21.22 -24.46
N LEU A 5 -5.20 -21.28 -24.36
CA LEU A 5 -5.86 -21.35 -23.04
C LEU A 5 -5.61 -22.71 -22.37
N SER A 6 -5.55 -23.78 -23.16
CA SER A 6 -5.20 -25.11 -22.64
C SER A 6 -3.75 -25.19 -22.15
N PHE A 7 -2.83 -24.38 -22.68
CA PHE A 7 -1.43 -24.39 -22.18
C PHE A 7 -1.28 -23.68 -20.83
N LEU A 8 -1.98 -22.55 -20.60
CA LEU A 8 -2.03 -21.88 -19.29
C LEU A 8 -2.85 -22.68 -18.26
N ALA A 9 -3.96 -23.26 -18.67
CA ALA A 9 -4.74 -24.18 -17.84
C ALA A 9 -3.96 -25.48 -17.56
N ALA A 10 -3.17 -25.98 -18.50
CA ALA A 10 -2.31 -27.14 -18.31
C ALA A 10 -1.12 -26.83 -17.39
N LEU A 11 -0.57 -25.61 -17.40
CA LEU A 11 0.45 -25.18 -16.43
C LEU A 11 -0.11 -25.01 -15.03
N LEU A 12 -1.33 -24.45 -14.91
CA LEU A 12 -2.04 -24.38 -13.62
C LEU A 12 -2.50 -25.76 -13.15
N PHE A 13 -2.95 -26.63 -14.07
CA PHE A 13 -3.35 -28.00 -13.76
C PHE A 13 -2.14 -28.91 -13.50
N ALA A 14 -1.00 -28.68 -14.17
CA ALA A 14 0.26 -29.35 -13.88
C ALA A 14 0.81 -28.94 -12.51
N SER A 15 0.65 -27.69 -12.09
CA SER A 15 0.99 -27.27 -10.72
C SER A 15 0.03 -27.88 -9.69
N LEU A 16 -1.24 -28.08 -10.05
CA LEU A 16 -2.25 -28.72 -9.16
C LEU A 16 -2.14 -30.25 -9.13
N THR A 17 -1.76 -30.90 -10.26
CA THR A 17 -1.63 -32.37 -10.33
C THR A 17 -0.27 -32.89 -9.86
N THR A 18 0.78 -32.06 -9.82
CA THR A 18 2.03 -32.38 -9.13
C THR A 18 1.86 -32.44 -7.61
N LEU A 19 0.77 -31.86 -7.08
CA LEU A 19 0.42 -31.99 -5.65
C LEU A 19 -0.03 -33.41 -5.25
N THR A 20 -0.39 -34.29 -6.18
CA THR A 20 -0.92 -35.63 -5.85
C THR A 20 0.08 -36.77 -6.02
N ILE A 21 1.24 -36.57 -6.67
CA ILE A 21 2.19 -37.65 -6.97
C ILE A 21 3.63 -37.37 -6.51
N ALA A 22 3.96 -36.09 -6.18
CA ALA A 22 5.26 -35.77 -5.60
C ALA A 22 5.22 -35.89 -4.09
N ARG A 23 6.23 -36.53 -3.51
CA ARG A 23 6.56 -36.34 -2.09
C ARG A 23 6.60 -34.83 -1.84
N PRO A 24 6.03 -34.31 -0.74
CA PRO A 24 5.76 -32.89 -0.55
C PRO A 24 7.01 -32.04 -0.82
N ALA A 25 6.98 -31.28 -1.90
CA ALA A 25 7.90 -30.17 -2.14
C ALA A 25 7.35 -28.94 -1.41
N HIS A 26 8.19 -28.08 -0.92
CA HIS A 26 7.88 -27.17 0.18
C HIS A 26 8.34 -25.75 -0.10
N ALA A 27 7.64 -24.80 0.35
CA ALA A 27 7.49 -23.45 -0.11
C ALA A 27 7.82 -22.36 0.93
N GLN A 28 7.71 -21.09 0.63
CA GLN A 28 8.40 -19.96 1.22
C GLN A 28 7.58 -18.93 2.00
N VAL A 29 8.30 -17.99 2.56
CA VAL A 29 7.94 -16.98 3.54
C VAL A 29 8.29 -15.59 3.02
N GLY A 30 7.35 -14.65 3.08
CA GLY A 30 7.57 -13.25 2.74
C GLY A 30 8.49 -12.53 3.75
N THR A 31 8.89 -11.32 3.41
CA THR A 31 9.82 -10.48 4.21
C THR A 31 9.32 -10.13 5.61
N THR A 32 8.08 -10.49 5.95
CA THR A 32 7.45 -10.26 7.25
C THR A 32 7.66 -11.38 8.24
N THR A 33 7.95 -12.60 7.76
CA THR A 33 8.11 -13.80 8.60
C THR A 33 9.56 -13.98 9.00
N ASP A 34 9.82 -14.07 10.29
CA ASP A 34 11.15 -14.44 10.80
C ASP A 34 11.30 -15.95 10.85
N ILE A 35 12.37 -16.46 10.24
CA ILE A 35 12.75 -17.86 10.23
C ILE A 35 13.85 -18.09 11.26
N ILE A 36 13.53 -18.73 12.36
CA ILE A 36 14.53 -19.07 13.39
C ILE A 36 14.95 -20.51 13.19
N THR A 37 16.21 -20.72 12.82
CA THR A 37 16.75 -22.04 12.50
C THR A 37 18.11 -22.26 13.13
N GLY A 38 18.51 -23.52 13.31
CA GLY A 38 19.81 -23.87 13.85
C GLY A 38 20.01 -25.36 14.00
N GLN A 39 21.16 -25.71 14.54
CA GLN A 39 21.52 -27.08 14.89
C GLN A 39 21.90 -27.17 16.36
N VAL A 40 21.42 -28.19 17.02
CA VAL A 40 21.78 -28.50 18.40
C VAL A 40 22.73 -29.70 18.42
N THR A 41 23.85 -29.54 19.10
CA THR A 41 24.86 -30.60 19.26
C THR A 41 25.06 -30.97 20.73
N GLY A 42 25.47 -32.18 20.96
CA GLY A 42 25.87 -32.69 22.27
C GLY A 42 27.30 -32.27 22.68
N PRO A 43 27.76 -32.71 23.85
CA PRO A 43 29.13 -32.45 24.32
C PRO A 43 30.22 -32.99 23.38
N ASP A 44 29.92 -34.10 22.71
CA ASP A 44 30.75 -34.77 21.70
C ASP A 44 30.76 -34.10 20.33
N GLY A 45 29.97 -33.02 20.16
CA GLY A 45 29.82 -32.30 18.89
C GLY A 45 28.89 -32.98 17.88
N LYS A 46 28.28 -34.12 18.22
CA LYS A 46 27.34 -34.81 17.34
C LYS A 46 25.95 -34.17 17.40
N PRO A 47 25.15 -34.21 16.30
CA PRO A 47 23.78 -33.75 16.29
C PRO A 47 22.95 -34.38 17.42
N LEU A 48 22.12 -33.58 18.08
CA LEU A 48 21.32 -34.01 19.22
C LEU A 48 19.83 -34.00 18.88
N GLU A 49 19.27 -35.19 18.70
CA GLU A 49 17.84 -35.39 18.42
C GLU A 49 16.98 -35.16 19.66
N GLY A 50 15.71 -34.74 19.47
CA GLY A 50 14.67 -34.66 20.52
C GLY A 50 14.90 -33.54 21.53
N VAL A 51 15.75 -32.57 21.25
CA VAL A 51 15.87 -31.35 22.07
C VAL A 51 14.63 -30.50 21.88
N THR A 52 14.00 -30.11 22.96
CA THR A 52 12.90 -29.15 22.93
C THR A 52 13.46 -27.74 22.78
N VAL A 53 13.18 -27.10 21.66
CA VAL A 53 13.55 -25.70 21.36
C VAL A 53 12.32 -24.85 21.52
N SER A 54 12.33 -23.96 22.51
CA SER A 54 11.26 -23.00 22.76
C SER A 54 11.74 -21.60 22.40
N VAL A 55 11.02 -20.94 21.52
CA VAL A 55 11.32 -19.58 21.07
C VAL A 55 10.18 -18.67 21.49
N ARG A 56 10.50 -17.62 22.26
CA ARG A 56 9.54 -16.58 22.65
C ARG A 56 9.91 -15.26 22.00
N SER A 57 8.94 -14.66 21.27
CA SER A 57 9.05 -13.30 20.78
C SER A 57 8.99 -12.32 21.95
N ALA A 58 9.90 -11.36 21.99
CA ALA A 58 9.92 -10.33 23.03
C ALA A 58 8.78 -9.32 22.84
N GLU A 59 8.39 -9.08 21.58
CA GLU A 59 7.36 -8.11 21.20
C GLU A 59 5.94 -8.68 21.39
N SER A 60 5.66 -9.84 20.81
CA SER A 60 4.31 -10.43 20.85
C SER A 60 4.05 -11.31 22.08
N GLY A 61 5.10 -11.68 22.84
CA GLY A 61 5.00 -12.64 23.94
C GLY A 61 4.65 -14.06 23.51
N ILE A 62 4.48 -14.31 22.21
CA ILE A 62 4.12 -15.62 21.65
C ILE A 62 5.29 -16.58 21.81
N THR A 63 4.99 -17.78 22.32
CA THR A 63 5.96 -18.86 22.47
C THR A 63 5.66 -19.97 21.47
N ARG A 64 6.66 -20.39 20.72
CA ARG A 64 6.59 -21.55 19.82
C ARG A 64 7.64 -22.58 20.22
N THR A 65 7.27 -23.84 20.11
CA THR A 65 8.14 -24.93 20.53
C THR A 65 8.23 -25.98 19.44
N LYS A 66 9.44 -26.51 19.20
CA LYS A 66 9.68 -27.62 18.27
C LYS A 66 10.76 -28.55 18.84
N ARG A 67 10.72 -29.83 18.47
CA ARG A 67 11.81 -30.76 18.79
C ARG A 67 12.77 -30.89 17.63
N THR A 68 14.06 -31.01 17.93
CA THR A 68 15.08 -31.26 16.90
C THR A 68 14.92 -32.64 16.27
N GLY A 69 15.18 -32.73 14.97
CA GLY A 69 15.21 -33.97 14.21
C GLY A 69 16.43 -34.81 14.49
N THR A 70 16.56 -35.95 13.81
CA THR A 70 17.71 -36.87 13.91
C THR A 70 19.05 -36.20 13.54
N ASP A 71 19.03 -35.15 12.70
CA ASP A 71 20.14 -34.31 12.32
C ASP A 71 20.43 -33.17 13.31
N GLY A 72 19.72 -33.13 14.43
CA GLY A 72 19.82 -32.09 15.46
C GLY A 72 19.25 -30.73 15.03
N ARG A 73 18.59 -30.64 13.87
CA ARG A 73 18.10 -29.36 13.31
C ARG A 73 16.71 -29.02 13.76
N TYR A 74 16.44 -27.70 13.76
CA TYR A 74 15.11 -27.16 14.01
C TYR A 74 14.87 -25.92 13.14
N THR A 75 13.62 -25.64 12.84
CA THR A 75 13.16 -24.39 12.19
C THR A 75 11.81 -24.03 12.75
N LEU A 76 11.68 -22.79 13.19
CA LEU A 76 10.47 -22.16 13.72
C LEU A 76 10.19 -20.88 12.95
N LEU A 77 8.92 -20.62 12.67
CA LEU A 77 8.47 -19.44 11.91
C LEU A 77 7.68 -18.51 12.81
N PHE A 78 7.96 -17.22 12.67
CA PHE A 78 7.18 -16.16 13.28
C PHE A 78 6.67 -15.24 12.14
N PRO A 79 5.46 -15.48 11.61
CA PRO A 79 4.89 -14.69 10.50
C PRO A 79 4.79 -13.20 10.80
N ASP A 80 4.70 -12.87 12.08
CA ASP A 80 4.64 -11.50 12.54
C ASP A 80 5.99 -10.95 12.97
N GLY A 81 7.06 -11.69 12.76
CA GLY A 81 8.43 -11.43 13.16
C GLY A 81 8.63 -10.23 14.10
N GLY A 82 8.82 -10.41 15.40
CA GLY A 82 9.08 -9.31 16.36
C GLY A 82 10.51 -8.80 16.31
N GLY A 83 11.35 -9.45 15.52
CA GLY A 83 12.74 -9.11 15.41
C GLY A 83 13.60 -9.45 16.63
N GLN A 84 13.04 -9.68 17.81
CA GLN A 84 13.77 -10.05 19.03
C GLN A 84 13.16 -11.30 19.66
N TYR A 85 14.02 -12.27 19.95
CA TYR A 85 13.60 -13.57 20.42
C TYR A 85 14.49 -14.10 21.53
N ARG A 86 13.85 -14.78 22.51
CA ARG A 86 14.53 -15.62 23.49
C ARG A 86 14.35 -17.06 23.08
N VAL A 87 15.46 -17.75 22.77
CA VAL A 87 15.51 -19.16 22.37
C VAL A 87 16.04 -19.99 23.53
N GLU A 88 15.28 -20.97 23.95
CA GLU A 88 15.63 -21.88 25.02
C GLU A 88 15.70 -23.31 24.50
N PHE A 89 16.80 -24.01 24.82
CA PHE A 89 17.06 -25.38 24.44
C PHE A 89 17.07 -26.26 25.68
N ARG A 90 16.17 -27.26 25.71
CA ARG A 90 16.02 -28.16 26.84
C ARG A 90 15.99 -29.61 26.39
N ARG A 91 16.73 -30.49 27.09
CA ARG A 91 16.66 -31.95 26.97
C ARG A 91 16.99 -32.59 28.31
N LEU A 92 16.28 -33.66 28.65
CA LEU A 92 16.55 -34.41 29.89
C LEU A 92 18.00 -34.94 29.89
N GLY A 93 18.72 -34.74 31.00
CA GLY A 93 20.14 -35.12 31.16
C GLY A 93 21.15 -34.10 30.64
N PHE A 94 20.69 -32.94 30.13
CA PHE A 94 21.56 -31.88 29.64
C PHE A 94 21.24 -30.54 30.34
N ALA A 95 22.27 -29.70 30.49
CA ALA A 95 22.08 -28.35 31.00
C ALA A 95 21.31 -27.50 29.97
N PRO A 96 20.25 -26.75 30.40
CA PRO A 96 19.51 -25.90 29.49
C PRO A 96 20.39 -24.75 28.99
N VAL A 97 20.23 -24.39 27.71
CA VAL A 97 20.92 -23.25 27.10
C VAL A 97 19.90 -22.22 26.68
N VAL A 98 20.15 -20.94 26.98
CA VAL A 98 19.32 -19.81 26.56
C VAL A 98 20.15 -18.88 25.67
N ARG A 99 19.55 -18.42 24.58
CA ARG A 99 20.10 -17.44 23.63
C ARG A 99 19.10 -16.33 23.40
N ASN A 100 19.56 -15.10 23.42
CA ASN A 100 18.77 -13.96 22.93
C ASN A 100 19.30 -13.61 21.54
N ILE A 101 18.42 -13.58 20.57
CA ILE A 101 18.73 -13.26 19.18
C ILE A 101 17.85 -12.11 18.72
N ALA A 102 18.39 -11.30 17.82
CA ALA A 102 17.66 -10.19 17.24
C ALA A 102 17.85 -10.19 15.72
N ARG A 103 16.81 -9.85 15.01
CA ARG A 103 16.85 -9.60 13.58
C ARG A 103 17.83 -8.48 13.29
N GLN A 104 18.73 -8.69 12.37
CA GLN A 104 19.65 -7.68 11.88
C GLN A 104 19.16 -7.21 10.50
N GLY A 105 18.63 -6.00 10.49
CA GLY A 105 18.15 -5.45 9.26
C GLY A 105 16.95 -6.17 8.67
N ASP A 106 17.00 -6.35 7.35
CA ASP A 106 15.97 -7.06 6.60
C ASP A 106 16.15 -8.57 6.55
N GLU A 107 17.14 -9.11 7.29
CA GLU A 107 17.35 -10.53 7.34
C GLU A 107 16.23 -11.21 8.13
N ASP A 108 15.34 -11.87 7.40
CA ASP A 108 14.25 -12.67 7.97
C ASP A 108 14.70 -14.04 8.51
N ARG A 109 15.98 -14.40 8.32
CA ARG A 109 16.58 -15.67 8.73
C ARG A 109 17.54 -15.50 9.90
N LEU A 110 17.11 -15.90 11.09
CA LEU A 110 17.91 -15.87 12.29
C LEU A 110 18.49 -17.26 12.58
N VAL A 111 19.80 -17.40 12.45
CA VAL A 111 20.51 -18.67 12.69
C VAL A 111 21.07 -18.67 14.10
N THR A 112 20.70 -19.69 14.91
CA THR A 112 21.24 -19.87 16.25
C THR A 112 21.51 -21.33 16.55
N ASP A 113 22.77 -21.68 16.65
CA ASP A 113 23.23 -23.02 17.02
C ASP A 113 23.44 -23.13 18.54
N ALA A 114 23.23 -24.29 19.10
CA ALA A 114 23.46 -24.54 20.52
C ALA A 114 24.26 -25.83 20.74
N LYS A 115 25.18 -25.79 21.69
CA LYS A 115 25.89 -26.97 22.21
C LYS A 115 25.41 -27.21 23.64
N LEU A 116 24.77 -28.37 23.89
CA LEU A 116 24.30 -28.75 25.22
C LEU A 116 25.40 -29.54 25.93
N GLY A 117 25.73 -29.08 27.14
CA GLY A 117 26.63 -29.83 28.05
C GLY A 117 25.84 -30.83 28.89
N THR A 118 26.50 -31.88 29.38
CA THR A 118 25.90 -32.77 30.38
C THR A 118 25.61 -32.02 31.67
N GLN A 119 24.49 -32.34 32.30
CA GLN A 119 24.10 -31.72 33.57
C GLN A 119 25.00 -32.26 34.67
N VAL A 120 26.06 -31.52 35.00
CA VAL A 120 26.78 -31.70 36.26
C VAL A 120 25.96 -30.93 37.30
N ALA A 121 25.72 -31.52 38.47
CA ALA A 121 25.04 -30.86 39.58
C ALA A 121 25.78 -29.57 39.94
N ALA A 122 25.34 -28.45 39.40
CA ALA A 122 25.96 -27.16 39.60
C ALA A 122 25.24 -26.44 40.74
N GLN A 123 25.99 -26.04 41.74
CA GLN A 123 25.59 -24.99 42.68
C GLN A 123 25.10 -23.78 41.91
N LEU A 124 23.92 -23.31 42.29
CA LEU A 124 23.31 -22.07 41.76
C LEU A 124 24.19 -20.87 42.10
N SER A 125 25.04 -20.49 41.19
CA SER A 125 25.67 -19.17 41.23
C SER A 125 24.63 -18.16 40.83
N GLY A 126 24.46 -17.11 41.64
CA GLY A 126 23.45 -16.07 41.45
C GLY A 126 23.47 -15.50 40.03
N VAL A 127 22.30 -15.43 39.41
CA VAL A 127 22.10 -14.82 38.11
C VAL A 127 22.29 -13.32 38.26
N GLN A 128 23.44 -12.79 37.86
CA GLN A 128 23.60 -11.36 37.62
C GLN A 128 22.85 -11.02 36.34
N VAL A 129 21.68 -10.44 36.50
CA VAL A 129 20.93 -9.79 35.38
C VAL A 129 21.60 -8.45 35.08
N THR A 130 22.62 -8.45 34.26
CA THR A 130 23.08 -7.22 33.61
C THR A 130 22.10 -6.90 32.48
N ALA A 131 21.23 -5.94 32.70
CA ALA A 131 20.43 -5.32 31.65
C ALA A 131 21.38 -4.60 30.68
N ARG A 132 21.89 -5.32 29.68
CA ARG A 132 22.48 -4.66 28.51
C ARG A 132 21.32 -4.00 27.77
N GLN A 133 21.30 -2.67 27.77
CA GLN A 133 20.51 -1.93 26.81
C GLN A 133 20.76 -2.52 25.42
N GLY A 134 19.69 -2.96 24.75
CA GLY A 134 19.77 -3.48 23.38
C GLY A 134 20.42 -2.47 22.45
N PRO A 135 20.99 -2.91 21.34
CA PRO A 135 21.62 -2.01 20.39
C PRO A 135 20.61 -0.97 19.94
N ARG A 136 20.86 0.27 20.26
CA ARG A 136 20.11 1.41 19.75
C ARG A 136 20.27 1.44 18.21
N ASP A 137 19.18 1.52 17.51
CA ASP A 137 19.01 1.85 16.09
C ASP A 137 20.30 1.77 15.23
N ARG A 138 20.73 0.54 14.92
CA ARG A 138 21.77 0.36 13.91
C ARG A 138 21.13 0.46 12.53
N PRO A 139 21.72 1.23 11.60
CA PRO A 139 21.30 1.18 10.21
C PRO A 139 21.37 -0.26 9.72
N THR A 140 20.26 -0.72 9.21
CA THR A 140 20.14 -2.04 8.59
C THR A 140 21.05 -2.13 7.37
N PRO A 141 21.93 -3.15 7.23
CA PRO A 141 22.60 -3.37 5.97
C PRO A 141 21.54 -3.60 4.88
N PRO A 142 21.64 -2.93 3.73
CA PRO A 142 20.68 -3.14 2.66
C PRO A 142 20.74 -4.57 2.15
N THR A 143 19.60 -5.11 1.72
CA THR A 143 19.55 -6.37 0.98
C THR A 143 20.42 -6.23 -0.27
N PRO A 144 21.24 -7.22 -0.63
CA PRO A 144 22.12 -7.13 -1.79
C PRO A 144 21.40 -6.72 -3.06
N GLY A 145 21.89 -5.66 -3.71
CA GLY A 145 21.27 -5.11 -4.90
C GLY A 145 19.90 -4.45 -4.68
N GLU A 146 19.51 -4.18 -3.45
CA GLU A 146 18.29 -3.44 -3.14
C GLU A 146 18.61 -2.10 -2.49
N GLN A 147 17.95 -1.04 -2.95
CA GLN A 147 17.93 0.26 -2.31
C GLN A 147 16.55 0.48 -1.70
N GLY A 148 16.49 0.60 -0.39
CA GLY A 148 15.24 0.79 0.30
C GLY A 148 15.45 1.28 1.73
N ARG A 149 14.35 1.70 2.36
CA ARG A 149 14.31 2.12 3.76
C ARG A 149 13.15 1.44 4.46
N ALA A 150 13.47 0.66 5.48
CA ALA A 150 12.47 0.11 6.40
C ALA A 150 12.33 1.04 7.60
N MET A 151 11.10 1.27 8.03
CA MET A 151 10.75 2.12 9.16
C MET A 151 9.74 1.38 10.03
N SER A 152 10.07 1.22 11.32
CA SER A 152 9.11 0.69 12.30
C SER A 152 8.09 1.76 12.68
N GLN A 153 6.95 1.34 13.24
CA GLN A 153 5.94 2.28 13.76
C GLN A 153 6.53 3.24 14.80
N GLU A 154 7.41 2.76 15.69
CA GLU A 154 8.04 3.59 16.71
C GLU A 154 8.96 4.66 16.11
N GLN A 155 9.63 4.34 15.00
CA GLN A 155 10.44 5.31 14.25
C GLN A 155 9.53 6.34 13.56
N LEU A 156 8.46 5.88 12.91
CA LEU A 156 7.49 6.76 12.24
C LEU A 156 6.78 7.68 13.24
N ALA A 157 6.46 7.19 14.45
CA ALA A 157 5.79 7.99 15.50
C ALA A 157 6.63 9.18 15.99
N ARG A 158 7.95 9.15 15.79
CA ARG A 158 8.87 10.23 16.15
C ARG A 158 9.07 11.27 15.04
N LEU A 159 8.54 11.02 13.85
CA LEU A 159 8.70 11.90 12.71
C LEU A 159 7.46 12.81 12.55
N PRO A 160 7.63 14.04 12.09
CA PRO A 160 6.53 14.98 11.88
C PRO A 160 5.80 14.70 10.55
N VAL A 161 5.40 13.45 10.33
CA VAL A 161 4.66 13.01 9.13
C VAL A 161 3.40 12.26 9.53
N ASP A 162 2.37 12.34 8.69
CA ASP A 162 1.19 11.51 8.87
C ASP A 162 1.54 10.05 8.55
N GLN A 163 1.58 9.22 9.60
CA GLN A 163 1.94 7.81 9.48
C GLN A 163 0.92 7.01 8.67
N SER A 164 -0.31 7.48 8.58
CA SER A 164 -1.38 6.82 7.82
C SER A 164 -1.28 7.09 6.32
N ASP A 165 -0.58 8.14 5.92
CA ASP A 165 -0.31 8.47 4.51
C ASP A 165 0.99 7.81 4.05
N LEU A 166 0.86 6.68 3.39
CA LEU A 166 2.01 5.91 2.89
C LEU A 166 2.86 6.69 1.88
N SER A 167 2.32 7.68 1.18
CA SER A 167 3.11 8.50 0.26
C SER A 167 3.95 9.54 0.99
N ALA A 168 3.44 10.11 2.09
CA ALA A 168 4.23 10.96 2.98
C ALA A 168 5.37 10.18 3.64
N VAL A 169 5.10 8.92 4.02
CA VAL A 169 6.11 7.99 4.53
C VAL A 169 7.13 7.65 3.44
N ALA A 170 6.70 7.41 2.20
CA ALA A 170 7.60 7.12 1.07
C ALA A 170 8.57 8.26 0.80
N ALA A 171 8.13 9.51 0.94
CA ALA A 171 8.96 10.70 0.74
C ALA A 171 10.15 10.82 1.72
N LEU A 172 10.17 10.03 2.79
CA LEU A 172 11.31 9.93 3.71
C LEU A 172 12.46 9.08 3.15
N ALA A 173 12.23 8.34 2.07
CA ALA A 173 13.27 7.53 1.44
C ALA A 173 14.06 8.35 0.41
N PRO A 174 15.39 8.14 0.31
CA PRO A 174 16.20 8.83 -0.70
C PRO A 174 15.70 8.57 -2.13
N GLY A 175 15.65 9.61 -2.96
CA GLY A 175 15.21 9.52 -4.35
C GLY A 175 13.69 9.48 -4.55
N VAL A 176 12.91 9.65 -3.49
CA VAL A 176 11.45 9.73 -3.53
C VAL A 176 11.00 11.18 -3.37
N VAL A 177 10.13 11.63 -4.25
CA VAL A 177 9.56 12.98 -4.23
C VAL A 177 8.04 12.88 -4.20
N PRO A 178 7.36 13.57 -3.26
CA PRO A 178 5.91 13.64 -3.26
C PRO A 178 5.44 14.39 -4.51
N VAL A 179 4.39 13.87 -5.14
CA VAL A 179 3.75 14.49 -6.31
C VAL A 179 2.41 15.06 -5.85
N ALA A 180 2.19 16.34 -6.12
CA ALA A 180 0.90 16.95 -5.83
C ALA A 180 -0.18 16.25 -6.68
N GLY A 181 -1.11 15.59 -6.01
CA GLY A 181 -2.28 15.03 -6.68
C GLY A 181 -3.22 16.16 -7.16
N ASN A 182 -3.98 15.89 -8.20
CA ASN A 182 -5.03 16.81 -8.67
C ASN A 182 -6.14 17.00 -7.64
N ASP A 183 -6.15 16.18 -6.62
CA ASP A 183 -7.13 16.21 -5.54
C ASP A 183 -6.45 16.03 -4.17
N SER A 184 -6.97 16.68 -3.14
CA SER A 184 -6.42 16.64 -1.76
C SER A 184 -6.46 15.24 -1.11
N THR A 185 -7.06 14.27 -1.77
CA THR A 185 -7.15 12.87 -1.32
C THR A 185 -6.22 11.92 -2.07
N SER A 186 -5.63 12.35 -3.19
CA SER A 186 -4.73 11.51 -4.01
C SER A 186 -3.28 11.84 -3.64
N ALA A 187 -2.79 11.24 -2.59
CA ALA A 187 -1.37 11.25 -2.32
C ALA A 187 -0.66 10.38 -3.37
N ALA A 188 0.37 10.91 -3.99
CA ALA A 188 1.18 10.21 -4.97
C ALA A 188 2.66 10.53 -4.75
N PHE A 189 3.54 9.67 -5.20
CA PHE A 189 4.98 9.90 -5.12
C PHE A 189 5.66 9.44 -6.40
N SER A 190 6.77 10.06 -6.72
CA SER A 190 7.67 9.70 -7.82
C SER A 190 8.95 9.13 -7.24
N VAL A 191 9.42 8.04 -7.79
CA VAL A 191 10.72 7.43 -7.46
C VAL A 191 11.65 7.65 -8.63
N ALA A 192 12.80 8.27 -8.38
CA ALA A 192 13.84 8.58 -9.39
C ALA A 192 13.29 9.28 -10.65
N GLY A 193 12.26 10.12 -10.49
CA GLY A 193 11.62 10.85 -11.61
C GLY A 193 10.62 10.04 -12.43
N GLN A 194 10.35 8.79 -12.07
CA GLN A 194 9.35 7.95 -12.75
C GLN A 194 7.93 8.43 -12.44
N ARG A 195 6.97 8.09 -13.31
CA ARG A 195 5.56 8.42 -13.08
C ARG A 195 5.03 7.69 -11.84
N SER A 196 4.21 8.35 -11.04
CA SER A 196 3.61 7.77 -9.84
C SER A 196 2.75 6.52 -10.10
N THR A 197 2.19 6.39 -11.29
CA THR A 197 1.40 5.23 -11.73
C THR A 197 2.24 3.96 -11.96
N LEU A 198 3.56 4.08 -11.94
CA LEU A 198 4.50 2.96 -12.09
C LEU A 198 5.00 2.42 -10.76
N ASN A 199 4.51 2.96 -9.65
CA ASN A 199 4.80 2.48 -8.31
C ASN A 199 3.83 1.37 -7.91
N ASN A 200 4.28 0.50 -7.02
CA ASN A 200 3.45 -0.53 -6.39
C ASN A 200 3.26 -0.25 -4.90
N THR A 201 2.09 -0.54 -4.39
CA THR A 201 1.79 -0.48 -2.94
C THR A 201 1.26 -1.83 -2.51
N THR A 202 1.94 -2.44 -1.56
CA THR A 202 1.57 -3.74 -1.02
C THR A 202 1.30 -3.66 0.48
N LEU A 203 0.35 -4.46 0.94
CA LEU A 203 0.03 -4.67 2.35
C LEU A 203 0.07 -6.17 2.65
N ASP A 204 0.96 -6.57 3.56
CA ASP A 204 1.28 -7.98 3.85
C ASP A 204 1.67 -8.78 2.59
N GLY A 205 2.40 -8.13 1.67
CA GLY A 205 2.92 -8.74 0.45
C GLY A 205 1.91 -8.98 -0.67
N LEU A 206 0.71 -8.44 -0.58
CA LEU A 206 -0.34 -8.44 -1.60
C LEU A 206 -0.65 -7.01 -2.04
N SER A 207 -1.09 -6.82 -3.27
CA SER A 207 -1.47 -5.50 -3.79
C SER A 207 -2.50 -4.81 -2.91
N PHE A 208 -2.35 -3.51 -2.70
CA PHE A 208 -3.26 -2.72 -1.88
C PHE A 208 -3.64 -1.44 -2.61
N GLY A 209 -4.91 -1.32 -2.98
CA GLY A 209 -5.43 -0.22 -3.80
C GLY A 209 -5.60 1.11 -3.06
N SER A 210 -4.95 1.31 -1.91
CA SER A 210 -5.02 2.54 -1.13
C SER A 210 -3.65 2.97 -0.62
N PHE A 211 -3.43 4.28 -0.51
CA PHE A 211 -2.26 4.86 0.16
C PHE A 211 -2.51 5.21 1.63
N THR A 212 -3.71 4.92 2.14
CA THR A 212 -4.08 5.20 3.54
C THR A 212 -4.31 3.89 4.29
N VAL A 213 -3.60 3.73 5.40
CA VAL A 213 -3.73 2.60 6.34
C VAL A 213 -3.86 3.19 7.74
N PRO A 214 -4.74 2.66 8.62
CA PRO A 214 -4.82 3.15 10.00
C PRO A 214 -3.44 3.13 10.66
N SER A 215 -2.99 4.25 11.24
CA SER A 215 -1.66 4.36 11.86
C SER A 215 -1.43 3.31 12.95
N GLU A 216 -2.47 3.04 13.75
CA GLU A 216 -2.42 2.01 14.79
C GLU A 216 -2.44 0.58 14.23
N GLY A 217 -2.80 0.40 12.97
CA GLY A 217 -2.80 -0.90 12.26
C GLY A 217 -1.49 -1.25 11.59
N LEU A 218 -0.58 -0.27 11.45
CA LEU A 218 0.73 -0.47 10.85
C LEU A 218 1.74 -1.00 11.85
N ARG A 219 2.52 -1.96 11.43
CA ARG A 219 3.69 -2.46 12.14
C ARG A 219 4.98 -1.85 11.60
N SER A 220 5.15 -1.93 10.29
CA SER A 220 6.30 -1.37 9.59
C SER A 220 5.94 -1.02 8.17
N THR A 221 6.66 -0.06 7.61
CA THR A 221 6.59 0.29 6.20
C THR A 221 7.99 0.29 5.63
N ARG A 222 8.15 -0.35 4.48
CA ARG A 222 9.39 -0.38 3.72
C ARG A 222 9.18 0.28 2.37
N VAL A 223 10.06 1.19 2.04
CA VAL A 223 10.09 1.83 0.73
C VAL A 223 11.29 1.27 -0.04
N VAL A 224 11.03 0.62 -1.16
CA VAL A 224 12.02 0.04 -2.04
C VAL A 224 12.09 0.87 -3.30
N THR A 225 13.23 1.48 -3.59
CA THR A 225 13.44 2.32 -4.75
C THR A 225 14.11 1.59 -5.91
N ASN A 226 14.81 0.50 -5.62
CA ASN A 226 15.41 -0.39 -6.59
C ASN A 226 15.59 -1.79 -5.99
N THR A 227 15.41 -2.84 -6.80
CA THR A 227 15.62 -4.23 -6.36
C THR A 227 16.05 -5.15 -7.50
N TYR A 228 16.97 -6.06 -7.19
CA TYR A 228 17.36 -7.17 -8.08
C TYR A 228 16.78 -8.51 -7.63
N ASP A 229 15.90 -8.51 -6.63
CA ASP A 229 15.22 -9.73 -6.18
C ASP A 229 14.23 -10.21 -7.27
N PRO A 230 14.36 -11.44 -7.79
CA PRO A 230 13.44 -11.97 -8.80
C PRO A 230 11.99 -12.10 -8.33
N SER A 231 11.75 -12.20 -7.02
CA SER A 231 10.39 -12.23 -6.46
C SER A 231 9.63 -10.93 -6.63
N LYS A 232 10.34 -9.81 -6.71
CA LYS A 232 9.78 -8.47 -6.84
C LYS A 232 9.53 -8.12 -8.31
N GLY A 233 8.39 -7.50 -8.62
CA GLY A 233 8.03 -7.12 -9.98
C GLY A 233 6.79 -6.25 -10.02
N GLN A 234 6.25 -6.04 -11.22
CA GLN A 234 5.07 -5.21 -11.50
C GLN A 234 5.25 -3.71 -11.21
N PHE A 235 6.47 -3.25 -11.02
CA PHE A 235 6.78 -1.83 -10.91
C PHE A 235 8.09 -1.50 -11.63
N SER A 236 8.19 -0.29 -12.13
CA SER A 236 9.42 0.31 -12.67
C SER A 236 9.80 1.62 -11.94
N GLY A 237 8.93 2.10 -11.07
CA GLY A 237 9.19 3.16 -10.11
C GLY A 237 9.73 2.58 -8.80
N GLY A 238 8.92 2.57 -7.75
CA GLY A 238 9.24 1.98 -6.45
C GLY A 238 8.10 1.16 -5.88
N GLU A 239 8.39 0.46 -4.79
CA GLU A 239 7.40 -0.29 -4.01
C GLU A 239 7.30 0.27 -2.59
N ILE A 240 6.08 0.49 -2.10
CA ILE A 240 5.81 0.66 -0.67
C ILE A 240 5.23 -0.65 -0.17
N ALA A 241 6.01 -1.38 0.63
CA ALA A 241 5.60 -2.61 1.26
C ALA A 241 5.31 -2.37 2.74
N SER A 242 4.05 -2.43 3.12
CA SER A 242 3.60 -2.25 4.50
C SER A 242 3.17 -3.57 5.11
N THR A 243 3.34 -3.70 6.42
CA THR A 243 2.88 -4.85 7.18
C THR A 243 1.92 -4.43 8.28
N THR A 244 0.86 -5.21 8.45
CA THR A 244 -0.13 -4.96 9.49
C THR A 244 0.31 -5.55 10.83
N ARG A 245 -0.18 -4.96 11.93
CA ARG A 245 -0.01 -5.52 13.28
C ARG A 245 -0.85 -6.76 13.45
N SER A 246 -0.34 -7.69 14.25
CA SER A 246 -1.09 -8.87 14.72
C SER A 246 -1.47 -8.73 16.19
N GLY A 247 -2.40 -9.58 16.63
CA GLY A 247 -2.67 -9.74 18.05
C GLY A 247 -1.51 -10.43 18.77
N THR A 248 -1.41 -10.20 20.07
CA THR A 248 -0.38 -10.75 20.96
C THR A 248 -1.03 -11.58 22.07
N ASN A 249 -0.21 -12.26 22.90
CA ASN A 249 -0.73 -12.97 24.09
C ASN A 249 -1.27 -12.05 25.19
N GLU A 250 -0.98 -10.77 25.08
CA GLU A 250 -1.52 -9.73 25.95
C GLU A 250 -2.39 -8.79 25.12
N ILE A 251 -3.41 -8.21 25.73
CA ILE A 251 -4.24 -7.21 25.08
C ILE A 251 -3.39 -5.94 24.93
N THR A 252 -3.19 -5.52 23.69
CA THR A 252 -2.43 -4.32 23.34
C THR A 252 -3.27 -3.42 22.44
N GLY A 253 -3.12 -2.12 22.59
CA GLY A 253 -3.84 -1.18 21.74
C GLY A 253 -3.25 0.21 21.82
N GLY A 254 -3.71 1.07 20.94
CA GLY A 254 -3.35 2.47 20.86
C GLY A 254 -4.52 3.31 20.41
N PHE A 255 -4.48 4.57 20.75
CA PHE A 255 -5.40 5.60 20.31
C PHE A 255 -4.62 6.87 20.02
N THR A 256 -4.86 7.43 18.83
CA THR A 256 -4.22 8.67 18.41
C THR A 256 -5.29 9.64 17.91
N TYR A 257 -5.27 10.85 18.43
CA TYR A 257 -6.01 11.98 17.91
C TYR A 257 -5.04 13.06 17.44
N SER A 258 -5.21 13.54 16.23
CA SER A 258 -4.45 14.66 15.69
C SER A 258 -5.39 15.71 15.12
N ARG A 259 -5.07 16.97 15.37
CA ARG A 259 -5.78 18.12 14.82
C ARG A 259 -4.79 19.07 14.16
N ARG A 260 -5.09 19.45 12.93
CA ARG A 260 -4.50 20.58 12.24
C ARG A 260 -5.52 21.70 12.17
N ASP A 261 -5.16 22.85 12.68
CA ASP A 261 -6.00 24.04 12.71
C ASP A 261 -5.17 25.25 12.25
N PRO A 262 -5.65 26.04 11.28
CA PRO A 262 -4.94 27.24 10.83
C PRO A 262 -4.55 28.20 11.95
N VAL A 263 -5.34 28.27 13.02
CA VAL A 263 -5.05 29.13 14.19
C VAL A 263 -3.81 28.67 14.95
N LEU A 264 -3.44 27.40 14.83
CA LEU A 264 -2.27 26.81 15.47
C LEU A 264 -1.02 26.82 14.59
N GLU A 265 -1.17 27.25 13.32
CA GLU A 265 -0.04 27.32 12.38
C GLU A 265 0.68 28.67 12.53
N PHE A 266 2.01 28.62 12.52
CA PHE A 266 2.82 29.84 12.50
C PHE A 266 2.80 30.45 11.11
N GLU A 267 2.19 31.61 10.96
CA GLU A 267 2.26 32.40 9.73
C GLU A 267 3.63 33.09 9.67
N GLY A 268 4.51 32.62 8.78
CA GLY A 268 5.73 33.34 8.44
C GLY A 268 5.42 34.63 7.69
N THR A 269 6.42 35.51 7.55
CA THR A 269 6.29 36.82 6.90
C THR A 269 5.88 36.76 5.42
N ASP A 270 5.94 35.59 4.79
CA ASP A 270 5.55 35.34 3.40
C ASP A 270 4.26 34.49 3.30
N SER A 271 3.30 34.75 4.15
CA SER A 271 2.08 33.97 4.35
C SER A 271 1.18 33.81 3.11
N ALA A 272 1.37 34.60 2.06
CA ALA A 272 0.51 34.58 0.87
C ALA A 272 0.70 33.37 -0.06
N ALA A 273 1.74 32.57 0.07
CA ALA A 273 2.14 31.59 -0.92
C ALA A 273 2.15 30.13 -0.48
N VAL A 274 2.02 29.79 0.81
CA VAL A 274 2.59 28.51 1.26
C VAL A 274 1.59 27.46 1.76
N SER A 275 0.39 27.80 2.21
CA SER A 275 -0.53 26.73 2.65
C SER A 275 -2.01 27.13 2.55
N PRO A 276 -2.83 26.31 1.89
CA PRO A 276 -4.27 26.50 1.98
C PRO A 276 -4.72 26.25 3.42
N LEU A 277 -5.41 27.22 4.01
CA LEU A 277 -5.95 27.18 5.37
C LEU A 277 -7.04 26.11 5.47
N TYR A 278 -6.70 24.92 5.90
CA TYR A 278 -7.68 23.85 6.12
C TYR A 278 -7.66 23.35 7.57
N LEU A 279 -8.82 22.95 8.04
CA LEU A 279 -9.00 22.24 9.29
C LEU A 279 -8.97 20.74 9.02
N GLN A 280 -8.23 19.98 9.83
CA GLN A 280 -8.24 18.52 9.75
C GLN A 280 -8.26 17.92 11.15
N ASP A 281 -9.21 17.03 11.36
CA ASP A 281 -9.29 16.16 12.52
C ASP A 281 -9.07 14.71 12.08
N GLN A 282 -8.26 13.96 12.83
CA GLN A 282 -7.99 12.57 12.59
C GLN A 282 -8.00 11.79 13.90
N ILE A 283 -8.75 10.71 13.91
CA ILE A 283 -8.83 9.75 15.01
C ILE A 283 -8.39 8.39 14.46
N SER A 284 -7.43 7.76 15.12
CA SER A 284 -7.02 6.39 14.83
C SER A 284 -7.03 5.58 16.12
N ALA A 285 -7.54 4.36 16.05
CA ALA A 285 -7.56 3.43 17.17
C ALA A 285 -7.21 2.03 16.70
N GLY A 286 -6.55 1.27 17.56
CA GLY A 286 -6.24 -0.14 17.32
C GLY A 286 -6.26 -0.93 18.61
N LEU A 287 -6.74 -2.16 18.54
CA LEU A 287 -6.81 -3.08 19.67
C LEU A 287 -6.58 -4.49 19.18
N GLY A 288 -5.77 -5.25 19.89
CA GLY A 288 -5.53 -6.65 19.58
C GLY A 288 -5.20 -7.47 20.81
N GLY A 289 -5.34 -8.79 20.67
CA GLY A 289 -5.06 -9.72 21.75
C GLY A 289 -5.36 -11.16 21.35
N PRO A 290 -5.26 -12.11 22.29
CA PRO A 290 -5.54 -13.51 22.04
C PRO A 290 -7.03 -13.79 22.16
N ILE A 291 -7.61 -14.45 21.17
CA ILE A 291 -8.89 -15.18 21.31
C ILE A 291 -8.61 -16.51 22.04
N ILE A 292 -7.54 -17.19 21.61
CA ILE A 292 -6.99 -18.38 22.26
C ILE A 292 -5.49 -18.17 22.39
N LYS A 293 -4.96 -18.13 23.64
CA LYS A 293 -3.53 -17.93 23.89
C LYS A 293 -2.67 -18.91 23.09
N ASP A 294 -1.58 -18.40 22.54
CA ASP A 294 -0.59 -19.10 21.71
C ASP A 294 -1.18 -19.72 20.42
N LYS A 295 -2.49 -19.54 20.12
CA LYS A 295 -3.13 -20.23 19.01
C LYS A 295 -3.93 -19.34 18.06
N LEU A 296 -4.79 -18.45 18.58
CA LEU A 296 -5.66 -17.61 17.75
C LEU A 296 -5.65 -16.19 18.26
N PHE A 297 -5.27 -15.29 17.40
CA PHE A 297 -5.11 -13.87 17.70
C PHE A 297 -5.97 -13.02 16.79
N VAL A 298 -6.37 -11.87 17.29
CA VAL A 298 -7.07 -10.83 16.53
C VAL A 298 -6.42 -9.48 16.75
N PHE A 299 -6.37 -8.68 15.70
CA PHE A 299 -6.06 -7.26 15.77
C PHE A 299 -7.04 -6.50 14.88
N ALA A 300 -7.66 -5.45 15.41
CA ALA A 300 -8.54 -4.57 14.67
C ALA A 300 -8.05 -3.13 14.81
N SER A 301 -8.05 -2.39 13.72
CA SER A 301 -7.74 -0.96 13.71
C SER A 301 -8.66 -0.19 12.80
N GLY A 302 -8.91 1.05 13.15
CA GLY A 302 -9.73 1.96 12.36
C GLY A 302 -9.24 3.38 12.46
N GLN A 303 -9.46 4.15 11.40
CA GLN A 303 -9.14 5.56 11.31
C GLN A 303 -10.28 6.31 10.64
N PHE A 304 -10.61 7.44 11.21
CA PHE A 304 -11.47 8.43 10.60
C PHE A 304 -10.72 9.76 10.50
N ARG A 305 -10.73 10.35 9.31
CA ARG A 305 -10.17 11.68 9.06
C ARG A 305 -11.22 12.56 8.42
N ARG A 306 -11.43 13.73 8.98
CA ARG A 306 -12.25 14.81 8.39
C ARG A 306 -11.37 15.99 8.06
N ARG A 307 -11.42 16.41 6.80
CA ARG A 307 -10.75 17.62 6.32
C ARG A 307 -11.79 18.60 5.83
N SER A 308 -11.61 19.86 6.20
CA SER A 308 -12.51 20.96 5.82
C SER A 308 -11.69 22.06 5.17
N ASP A 309 -11.83 22.21 3.85
CA ASP A 309 -11.18 23.25 3.04
C ASP A 309 -12.15 24.41 2.77
N PRO A 310 -11.66 25.63 2.52
CA PRO A 310 -12.48 26.69 1.95
C PRO A 310 -13.11 26.24 0.62
N PHE A 311 -14.41 26.43 0.48
CA PHE A 311 -15.09 26.10 -0.75
C PHE A 311 -15.02 27.27 -1.74
N GLN A 312 -14.45 27.03 -2.92
CA GLN A 312 -14.36 28.04 -3.98
C GLN A 312 -15.58 27.97 -4.89
N SER A 313 -16.27 29.07 -5.04
CA SER A 313 -17.40 29.24 -5.97
C SER A 313 -17.55 30.71 -6.37
N LEU A 314 -18.38 30.97 -7.37
CA LEU A 314 -18.63 32.32 -7.82
C LEU A 314 -19.12 33.23 -6.67
N LEU A 315 -20.04 32.72 -5.84
CA LEU A 315 -20.64 33.49 -4.74
C LEU A 315 -19.75 33.56 -3.49
N ALA A 316 -18.80 32.64 -3.34
CA ALA A 316 -17.83 32.65 -2.24
C ALA A 316 -16.61 33.56 -2.52
N SER A 317 -16.47 34.05 -3.75
CA SER A 317 -15.37 34.91 -4.17
C SER A 317 -15.52 36.33 -3.62
N SER A 318 -14.45 36.90 -3.05
CA SER A 318 -14.45 38.30 -2.61
C SER A 318 -14.56 39.26 -3.82
N PRO A 319 -15.04 40.51 -3.63
CA PRO A 319 -15.05 41.50 -4.71
C PRO A 319 -13.68 41.71 -5.36
N ALA A 320 -12.61 41.69 -4.57
CA ALA A 320 -11.25 41.81 -5.08
C ALA A 320 -10.87 40.59 -5.95
N THR A 321 -11.23 39.40 -5.52
CA THR A 321 -11.02 38.15 -6.29
C THR A 321 -11.81 38.17 -7.59
N LEU A 322 -13.09 38.57 -7.56
CA LEU A 322 -13.92 38.70 -8.76
C LEU A 322 -13.29 39.68 -9.75
N SER A 323 -12.89 40.87 -9.30
CA SER A 323 -12.24 41.88 -10.13
C SER A 323 -10.93 41.34 -10.75
N ALA A 324 -10.10 40.65 -9.98
CA ALA A 324 -8.88 40.01 -10.49
C ALA A 324 -9.16 38.91 -11.53
N LEU A 325 -10.34 38.27 -11.43
CA LEU A 325 -10.81 37.28 -12.40
C LEU A 325 -11.54 37.95 -13.60
N GLY A 326 -11.62 39.28 -13.66
CA GLY A 326 -12.28 39.99 -14.75
C GLY A 326 -13.81 39.99 -14.65
N LEU A 327 -14.35 39.88 -13.44
CA LEU A 327 -15.80 39.96 -13.17
C LEU A 327 -16.10 41.12 -12.23
N GLN A 328 -17.11 41.90 -12.53
CA GLN A 328 -17.65 42.91 -11.61
C GLN A 328 -18.72 42.31 -10.70
N PRO A 329 -18.70 42.64 -9.38
CA PRO A 329 -19.70 42.15 -8.43
C PRO A 329 -21.15 42.40 -8.89
N ASP A 330 -21.43 43.57 -9.47
CA ASP A 330 -22.78 43.91 -10.00
C ASP A 330 -23.24 42.99 -11.14
N SER A 331 -22.29 42.53 -11.97
CA SER A 331 -22.59 41.60 -13.05
C SER A 331 -22.91 40.20 -12.50
N VAL A 332 -22.18 39.78 -11.44
CA VAL A 332 -22.45 38.53 -10.73
C VAL A 332 -23.80 38.58 -10.02
N GLN A 333 -24.12 39.68 -9.34
CA GLN A 333 -25.41 39.86 -8.66
C GLN A 333 -26.57 39.82 -9.64
N ARG A 334 -26.47 40.50 -10.80
CA ARG A 334 -27.48 40.42 -11.85
C ARG A 334 -27.67 39.01 -12.37
N PHE A 335 -26.57 38.29 -12.61
CA PHE A 335 -26.61 36.90 -13.02
C PHE A 335 -27.33 36.03 -11.99
N GLU A 336 -26.96 36.14 -10.71
CA GLU A 336 -27.59 35.40 -9.62
C GLU A 336 -29.09 35.65 -9.53
N ASN A 337 -29.50 36.92 -9.59
CA ASN A 337 -30.92 37.30 -9.55
C ASN A 337 -31.70 36.66 -10.72
N MET A 338 -31.13 36.62 -11.93
CA MET A 338 -31.72 35.96 -13.08
C MET A 338 -31.91 34.47 -12.87
N VAL A 339 -30.88 33.78 -12.34
CA VAL A 339 -30.96 32.35 -12.05
C VAL A 339 -32.01 32.04 -10.99
N ASN A 340 -32.11 32.89 -9.94
CA ASN A 340 -33.13 32.77 -8.90
C ASN A 340 -34.54 32.99 -9.46
N THR A 341 -34.72 33.93 -10.42
CA THR A 341 -36.01 34.15 -11.08
C THR A 341 -36.49 32.93 -11.87
N LEU A 342 -35.58 32.12 -12.36
CA LEU A 342 -35.87 30.82 -13.00
C LEU A 342 -36.23 29.71 -11.99
N GLY A 343 -36.23 30.00 -10.70
CA GLY A 343 -36.45 29.01 -9.64
C GLY A 343 -35.29 28.01 -9.44
N ILE A 344 -34.12 28.33 -10.00
CA ILE A 344 -32.93 27.49 -9.83
C ILE A 344 -32.19 27.91 -8.55
N PRO A 345 -31.96 27.02 -7.60
CA PRO A 345 -31.24 27.35 -6.37
C PRO A 345 -29.84 27.87 -6.67
N THR A 346 -29.48 29.03 -6.15
CA THR A 346 -28.14 29.64 -6.30
C THR A 346 -27.33 29.59 -5.00
N ASN A 347 -28.05 29.60 -3.85
CA ASN A 347 -27.45 29.76 -2.55
C ASN A 347 -26.89 28.40 -2.03
N ALA A 348 -25.62 28.40 -1.64
CA ALA A 348 -24.95 27.30 -1.00
C ALA A 348 -25.57 26.94 0.36
N GLY A 349 -26.02 27.94 1.14
CA GLY A 349 -26.37 27.75 2.56
C GLY A 349 -27.59 26.89 2.86
N SER A 350 -28.35 26.42 1.86
CA SER A 350 -29.52 25.58 2.10
C SER A 350 -29.26 24.07 1.93
N PHE A 351 -28.33 23.67 1.05
CA PHE A 351 -28.00 22.25 0.81
C PHE A 351 -26.59 22.00 0.29
N VAL A 352 -25.81 23.03 -0.02
CA VAL A 352 -24.39 22.94 -0.32
C VAL A 352 -23.61 23.46 0.88
N PRO A 353 -22.70 22.69 1.47
CA PRO A 353 -21.88 23.17 2.58
C PRO A 353 -21.04 24.40 2.23
N ASP A 354 -20.87 25.32 3.17
CA ASP A 354 -20.02 26.53 3.01
C ASP A 354 -18.52 26.19 2.91
N ARG A 355 -18.17 25.00 3.33
CA ARG A 355 -16.81 24.45 3.26
C ARG A 355 -16.85 23.11 2.56
N ARG A 356 -15.78 22.81 1.84
CA ARG A 356 -15.59 21.49 1.25
C ARG A 356 -15.15 20.51 2.32
N ILE A 357 -15.97 19.52 2.61
CA ILE A 357 -15.70 18.50 3.61
C ILE A 357 -15.24 17.23 2.90
N GLY A 358 -14.08 16.73 3.30
CA GLY A 358 -13.56 15.44 2.88
C GLY A 358 -13.45 14.49 4.06
N ASP A 359 -14.27 13.44 4.07
CA ASP A 359 -14.22 12.38 5.05
C ASP A 359 -13.51 11.17 4.48
N ASN A 360 -12.62 10.57 5.27
CA ASN A 360 -11.93 9.34 4.92
C ASN A 360 -11.99 8.37 6.10
N THR A 361 -12.55 7.20 5.86
CA THR A 361 -12.66 6.10 6.85
C THR A 361 -11.91 4.90 6.32
N VAL A 362 -11.01 4.36 7.10
CA VAL A 362 -10.28 3.12 6.80
C VAL A 362 -10.32 2.20 8.01
N GLY A 363 -10.57 0.92 7.78
CA GLY A 363 -10.58 -0.11 8.82
C GLY A 363 -9.87 -1.37 8.35
N ILE A 364 -9.16 -2.03 9.27
CA ILE A 364 -8.49 -3.31 9.05
C ILE A 364 -8.79 -4.23 10.22
N VAL A 365 -9.10 -5.48 9.91
CA VAL A 365 -9.19 -6.56 10.89
C VAL A 365 -8.30 -7.70 10.42
N ARG A 366 -7.43 -8.18 11.30
CA ARG A 366 -6.53 -9.31 11.06
C ARG A 366 -6.75 -10.41 12.07
N LEU A 367 -6.77 -11.65 11.60
CA LEU A 367 -6.84 -12.88 12.39
C LEU A 367 -5.62 -13.74 12.05
N ASP A 368 -4.89 -14.19 13.06
CA ASP A 368 -3.76 -15.10 12.91
C ASP A 368 -4.07 -16.40 13.67
N TYR A 369 -4.18 -17.50 12.92
CA TYR A 369 -4.52 -18.81 13.47
C TYR A 369 -3.38 -19.80 13.26
N PHE A 370 -2.76 -20.24 14.34
CA PHE A 370 -1.77 -21.31 14.36
C PHE A 370 -2.48 -22.65 14.31
N LEU A 371 -2.69 -23.16 13.09
CA LEU A 371 -3.36 -24.42 12.84
C LEU A 371 -2.59 -25.59 13.44
N SER A 372 -1.26 -25.56 13.31
CA SER A 372 -0.31 -26.54 13.86
C SER A 372 1.08 -25.91 13.98
N ASP A 373 2.06 -26.65 14.48
CA ASP A 373 3.47 -26.23 14.50
C ASP A 373 4.04 -25.96 13.09
N ALA A 374 3.39 -26.50 12.06
CA ALA A 374 3.81 -26.36 10.67
C ALA A 374 2.99 -25.34 9.87
N HIS A 375 1.79 -25.02 10.28
CA HIS A 375 0.84 -24.23 9.46
C HIS A 375 0.26 -23.06 10.24
N THR A 376 0.36 -21.87 9.64
CA THR A 376 -0.27 -20.64 10.13
C THR A 376 -1.18 -20.08 9.05
N LEU A 377 -2.42 -19.78 9.39
CA LEU A 377 -3.37 -19.08 8.53
C LEU A 377 -3.55 -17.65 9.03
N THR A 378 -3.30 -16.70 8.17
CA THR A 378 -3.59 -15.26 8.41
C THR A 378 -4.76 -14.86 7.51
N LEU A 379 -5.79 -14.26 8.09
CA LEU A 379 -6.90 -13.63 7.36
C LEU A 379 -6.90 -12.14 7.65
N ARG A 380 -7.06 -11.30 6.62
CA ARG A 380 -7.18 -9.86 6.74
C ARG A 380 -8.38 -9.36 5.95
N GLY A 381 -9.27 -8.63 6.61
CA GLY A 381 -10.30 -7.83 5.97
C GLY A 381 -9.93 -6.36 6.01
N ASP A 382 -10.17 -5.63 4.93
CA ASP A 382 -10.00 -4.18 4.86
C ASP A 382 -11.26 -3.50 4.31
N TYR A 383 -11.54 -2.32 4.82
CA TYR A 383 -12.62 -1.45 4.38
C TYR A 383 -12.11 -0.02 4.24
N ARG A 384 -12.55 0.67 3.20
CA ARG A 384 -12.22 2.06 2.93
C ARG A 384 -13.42 2.80 2.37
N LYS A 385 -13.61 4.04 2.83
CA LYS A 385 -14.63 4.95 2.32
C LYS A 385 -14.06 6.36 2.31
N SER A 386 -14.22 7.05 1.19
CA SER A 386 -13.88 8.46 1.06
C SER A 386 -15.07 9.20 0.49
N THR A 387 -15.45 10.31 1.12
CA THR A 387 -16.53 11.17 0.66
C THR A 387 -16.00 12.59 0.52
N GLN A 388 -16.37 13.29 -0.53
CA GLN A 388 -16.10 14.71 -0.71
C GLN A 388 -17.42 15.43 -0.99
N ASP A 389 -17.75 16.36 -0.11
CA ASP A 389 -19.00 17.13 -0.16
C ASP A 389 -18.74 18.60 0.20
N PRO A 390 -18.89 19.52 -0.75
CA PRO A 390 -19.01 19.36 -2.19
C PRO A 390 -17.70 18.85 -2.84
N THR A 391 -17.78 18.38 -4.09
CA THR A 391 -16.62 18.17 -4.92
C THR A 391 -15.94 19.51 -5.25
N ARG A 392 -14.76 19.49 -5.86
CA ARG A 392 -14.09 20.72 -6.29
C ARG A 392 -14.97 21.50 -7.26
N ASN A 393 -15.00 22.80 -7.08
CA ASN A 393 -15.64 23.76 -7.95
C ASN A 393 -14.61 24.86 -8.33
N ASN A 394 -14.99 25.74 -9.21
CA ASN A 394 -14.17 26.88 -9.64
C ASN A 394 -14.90 28.22 -9.38
N PRO A 395 -14.21 29.35 -9.33
CA PRO A 395 -14.79 30.65 -9.05
C PRO A 395 -15.74 31.20 -10.14
N PHE A 396 -15.88 30.51 -11.27
CA PHE A 396 -16.80 30.84 -12.34
C PHE A 396 -18.09 30.01 -12.32
N SER A 397 -18.30 29.19 -11.29
CA SER A 397 -19.48 28.34 -11.17
C SER A 397 -20.25 28.65 -9.90
N LEU A 398 -21.60 28.60 -9.98
CA LEU A 398 -22.42 28.65 -8.78
C LEU A 398 -22.10 27.44 -7.86
N PRO A 399 -22.31 27.60 -6.54
CA PRO A 399 -22.08 26.50 -5.59
C PRO A 399 -22.84 25.23 -5.96
N THR A 400 -24.04 25.37 -6.46
CA THR A 400 -24.94 24.28 -6.83
C THR A 400 -24.52 23.53 -8.11
N ASN A 401 -23.62 24.12 -8.93
CA ASN A 401 -23.06 23.47 -10.13
C ASN A 401 -21.92 22.47 -9.78
N THR A 402 -22.09 21.70 -8.73
CA THR A 402 -21.19 20.66 -8.29
C THR A 402 -21.98 19.48 -7.70
N GLY A 403 -21.42 18.69 -6.83
CA GLY A 403 -22.08 17.52 -6.27
C GLY A 403 -21.23 16.81 -5.22
N VAL A 404 -21.55 15.56 -4.94
CA VAL A 404 -20.88 14.71 -3.97
C VAL A 404 -20.11 13.61 -4.70
N SER A 405 -18.90 13.36 -4.25
CA SER A 405 -18.10 12.20 -4.67
C SER A 405 -17.99 11.22 -3.51
N GLU A 406 -18.35 9.97 -3.75
CA GLU A 406 -18.16 8.88 -2.82
C GLU A 406 -17.38 7.75 -3.48
N THR A 407 -16.29 7.33 -2.83
CA THR A 407 -15.54 6.12 -3.19
C THR A 407 -15.57 5.19 -2.00
N SER A 408 -15.95 3.94 -2.22
CA SER A 408 -15.97 2.90 -1.19
C SER A 408 -15.35 1.61 -1.71
N GLY A 409 -14.70 0.87 -0.83
CA GLY A 409 -14.07 -0.40 -1.19
C GLY A 409 -13.92 -1.32 0.01
N ALA A 410 -13.86 -2.61 -0.28
CA ALA A 410 -13.58 -3.64 0.70
C ALA A 410 -12.72 -4.73 0.07
N GLY A 411 -11.88 -5.36 0.90
CA GLY A 411 -11.01 -6.43 0.49
C GLY A 411 -10.92 -7.55 1.54
N LEU A 412 -10.56 -8.72 1.08
CA LEU A 412 -10.28 -9.90 1.91
C LEU A 412 -9.02 -10.58 1.41
N ALA A 413 -8.06 -10.73 2.30
CA ALA A 413 -6.81 -11.45 2.06
C ALA A 413 -6.72 -12.71 2.93
N ALA A 414 -6.11 -13.74 2.39
CA ALA A 414 -5.77 -14.98 3.10
C ALA A 414 -4.33 -15.36 2.77
N THR A 415 -3.55 -15.68 3.81
CA THR A 415 -2.17 -16.18 3.67
C THR A 415 -2.03 -17.45 4.48
N LEU A 416 -1.63 -18.54 3.81
CA LEU A 416 -1.27 -19.79 4.44
C LEU A 416 0.24 -19.96 4.40
N THR A 417 0.88 -19.84 5.56
CA THR A 417 2.32 -20.09 5.73
C THR A 417 2.52 -21.48 6.27
N SER A 418 3.32 -22.30 5.57
CA SER A 418 3.58 -23.68 5.92
C SER A 418 5.09 -23.94 6.04
N ASN A 419 5.51 -24.57 7.14
CA ASN A 419 6.88 -24.97 7.40
C ASN A 419 6.95 -26.50 7.49
N PHE A 420 7.48 -27.10 6.46
CA PHE A 420 7.61 -28.54 6.42
C PHE A 420 8.96 -29.03 6.96
N VAL A 421 9.07 -30.32 7.23
CA VAL A 421 10.34 -30.90 7.67
C VAL A 421 11.37 -30.82 6.54
N SER A 422 12.63 -30.45 6.81
CA SER A 422 13.77 -30.35 5.89
C SER A 422 14.07 -28.99 5.23
N GLY A 423 13.67 -27.90 5.86
CA GLY A 423 14.15 -26.55 5.46
C GLY A 423 13.43 -25.95 4.27
N ILE A 424 12.28 -26.47 3.97
CA ILE A 424 11.42 -25.96 2.92
C ILE A 424 10.17 -25.30 3.53
N ILE A 425 9.79 -24.15 3.05
CA ILE A 425 8.75 -23.28 3.62
C ILE A 425 7.79 -22.82 2.52
N ASN A 426 6.46 -22.74 2.79
CA ASN A 426 5.39 -22.30 1.86
C ASN A 426 4.68 -21.05 2.31
N GLU A 427 4.38 -20.22 1.33
CA GLU A 427 3.46 -19.10 1.50
C GLU A 427 2.53 -18.96 0.30
N LEU A 428 1.29 -19.43 0.48
CA LEU A 428 0.20 -19.23 -0.45
C LEU A 428 -0.61 -18.02 0.00
N ARG A 429 -0.81 -17.05 -0.89
CA ARG A 429 -1.54 -15.82 -0.65
C ARG A 429 -2.65 -15.64 -1.67
N ALA A 430 -3.77 -15.11 -1.24
CA ALA A 430 -4.83 -14.66 -2.11
C ALA A 430 -5.45 -13.37 -1.58
N TYR A 431 -5.84 -12.47 -2.48
CA TYR A 431 -6.53 -11.23 -2.16
C TYR A 431 -7.63 -10.97 -3.18
N TYR A 432 -8.79 -10.55 -2.69
CA TYR A 432 -9.87 -10.05 -3.51
C TYR A 432 -10.34 -8.72 -2.97
N SER A 433 -10.48 -7.72 -3.84
CA SER A 433 -11.11 -6.46 -3.47
C SER A 433 -12.08 -5.98 -4.53
N ARG A 434 -13.01 -5.14 -4.08
CA ARG A 434 -13.93 -4.41 -4.94
C ARG A 434 -14.07 -2.97 -4.47
N ASP A 435 -13.96 -2.06 -5.42
CA ASP A 435 -14.13 -0.63 -5.23
C ASP A 435 -15.29 -0.12 -6.08
N ASN A 436 -16.04 0.84 -5.55
CA ASN A 436 -17.09 1.54 -6.24
C ASN A 436 -16.84 3.05 -6.10
N ASN A 437 -17.14 3.79 -7.16
CA ASN A 437 -17.05 5.24 -7.19
C ASN A 437 -18.35 5.82 -7.73
N HIS A 438 -18.92 6.79 -7.00
CA HIS A 438 -20.13 7.50 -7.36
C HIS A 438 -19.86 9.01 -7.33
N LEU A 439 -20.29 9.70 -8.37
CA LEU A 439 -20.30 11.15 -8.44
C LEU A 439 -21.73 11.60 -8.75
N ASP A 440 -22.40 12.18 -7.76
CA ASP A 440 -23.79 12.61 -7.88
C ASP A 440 -23.90 14.14 -7.87
N PRO A 441 -24.65 14.76 -8.80
CA PRO A 441 -24.84 16.19 -8.83
C PRO A 441 -25.82 16.65 -7.74
N TYR A 442 -25.65 17.86 -7.22
CA TYR A 442 -26.69 18.47 -6.36
C TYR A 442 -27.99 18.73 -7.12
N LEU A 443 -27.86 19.14 -8.36
CA LEU A 443 -29.01 19.43 -9.23
C LEU A 443 -29.04 18.48 -10.42
N LEU A 444 -30.04 17.62 -10.49
CA LEU A 444 -30.24 16.70 -11.61
C LEU A 444 -31.03 17.42 -12.73
N MET A 445 -30.39 18.39 -13.38
CA MET A 445 -30.95 19.23 -14.44
C MET A 445 -29.88 19.62 -15.46
N PRO A 446 -30.22 20.16 -16.63
CA PRO A 446 -29.25 20.71 -17.58
C PRO A 446 -28.32 21.75 -16.94
N SER A 447 -27.11 21.84 -17.43
CA SER A 447 -26.17 22.91 -17.10
C SER A 447 -26.49 24.15 -17.95
N GLY A 448 -26.26 25.32 -17.38
CA GLY A 448 -26.30 26.60 -18.11
C GLY A 448 -24.92 27.27 -18.05
N ARG A 449 -24.52 27.87 -19.17
CA ARG A 449 -23.29 28.66 -19.31
C ARG A 449 -23.61 30.01 -19.88
N VAL A 450 -23.21 31.09 -19.19
CA VAL A 450 -23.50 32.47 -19.62
C VAL A 450 -22.20 33.24 -19.76
N ARG A 451 -21.99 33.85 -20.91
CA ARG A 451 -20.88 34.78 -21.11
C ARG A 451 -21.22 36.11 -20.44
N ILE A 452 -20.39 36.54 -19.52
CA ILE A 452 -20.51 37.85 -18.85
C ILE A 452 -19.37 38.74 -19.34
N THR A 453 -19.70 39.91 -19.83
CA THR A 453 -18.74 40.97 -20.12
C THR A 453 -18.89 42.03 -19.02
N SER A 454 -17.80 42.35 -18.35
CA SER A 454 -17.71 43.33 -17.26
C SER A 454 -16.73 44.43 -17.63
N THR A 455 -17.07 45.69 -17.39
CA THR A 455 -16.12 46.79 -17.46
C THR A 455 -15.46 46.95 -16.09
N LEU A 456 -14.17 46.73 -16.00
CA LEU A 456 -13.41 46.79 -14.74
C LEU A 456 -13.14 48.26 -14.35
N ALA A 457 -12.71 48.48 -13.10
CA ALA A 457 -12.47 49.81 -12.55
C ALA A 457 -11.37 50.59 -13.30
N ASP A 458 -10.45 49.91 -13.97
CA ASP A 458 -9.42 50.48 -14.82
C ASP A 458 -9.88 50.76 -16.26
N GLY A 459 -11.17 50.52 -16.57
CA GLY A 459 -11.74 50.68 -17.90
C GLY A 459 -11.55 49.50 -18.85
N THR A 460 -10.82 48.47 -18.45
CA THR A 460 -10.61 47.25 -19.26
C THR A 460 -11.90 46.41 -19.30
N GLN A 461 -12.02 45.56 -20.36
CA GLN A 461 -13.14 44.66 -20.52
C GLN A 461 -12.74 43.24 -20.07
N GLY A 462 -13.38 42.76 -19.02
CA GLY A 462 -13.29 41.35 -18.61
C GLY A 462 -14.40 40.53 -19.29
N VAL A 463 -14.04 39.39 -19.89
CA VAL A 463 -15.00 38.49 -20.54
C VAL A 463 -14.83 37.09 -19.95
N ASN A 464 -15.86 36.58 -19.29
CA ASN A 464 -15.81 35.27 -18.63
C ASN A 464 -17.10 34.48 -18.89
N VAL A 465 -17.01 33.16 -18.74
CA VAL A 465 -18.16 32.26 -18.82
C VAL A 465 -18.44 31.71 -17.44
N VAL A 466 -19.62 32.00 -16.93
CA VAL A 466 -20.11 31.47 -15.64
C VAL A 466 -21.08 30.32 -15.85
N SER A 467 -21.07 29.37 -14.90
CA SER A 467 -21.89 28.15 -14.97
C SER A 467 -22.91 28.09 -13.83
N PHE A 468 -24.11 27.55 -14.13
CA PHE A 468 -25.20 27.35 -13.19
C PHE A 468 -25.98 26.07 -13.52
N GLY A 469 -26.93 25.69 -12.66
CA GLY A 469 -27.73 24.48 -12.81
C GLY A 469 -26.93 23.21 -12.53
N GLY A 470 -27.26 22.12 -13.20
CA GLY A 470 -26.57 20.84 -13.01
C GLY A 470 -25.13 20.83 -13.52
N ASN A 471 -24.33 19.94 -13.01
CA ASN A 471 -22.93 19.74 -13.47
C ASN A 471 -22.91 18.81 -14.68
N PRO A 472 -22.35 19.22 -15.83
CA PRO A 472 -22.30 18.36 -17.02
C PRO A 472 -21.36 17.15 -16.86
N GLY A 473 -20.47 17.14 -15.87
CA GLY A 473 -19.62 16.01 -15.54
C GLY A 473 -20.31 14.91 -14.72
N PHE A 474 -21.54 15.14 -14.23
CA PHE A 474 -22.26 14.24 -13.34
C PHE A 474 -23.63 13.83 -13.91
N PRO A 475 -24.21 12.69 -13.46
CA PRO A 475 -23.63 11.67 -12.59
C PRO A 475 -22.58 10.81 -13.30
N GLN A 476 -21.67 10.22 -12.55
CA GLN A 476 -20.75 9.20 -13.03
C GLN A 476 -20.70 8.05 -12.02
N ASN A 477 -20.60 6.83 -12.54
CA ASN A 477 -20.51 5.62 -11.73
C ASN A 477 -19.38 4.73 -12.24
N GLY A 478 -18.61 4.18 -11.32
CA GLY A 478 -17.54 3.25 -11.64
C GLY A 478 -17.43 2.15 -10.62
N SER A 479 -16.92 1.00 -11.06
CA SER A 479 -16.51 -0.08 -10.18
C SER A 479 -15.25 -0.73 -10.70
N SER A 480 -14.40 -1.20 -9.79
CA SER A 480 -13.25 -2.04 -10.10
C SER A 480 -13.18 -3.21 -9.16
N SER A 481 -12.59 -4.30 -9.61
CA SER A 481 -12.31 -5.48 -8.78
C SER A 481 -10.93 -6.02 -9.13
N LEU A 482 -10.21 -6.41 -8.09
CA LEU A 482 -8.91 -7.04 -8.15
C LEU A 482 -8.98 -8.42 -7.52
N PHE A 483 -8.46 -9.44 -8.19
CA PHE A 483 -8.12 -10.72 -7.61
C PHE A 483 -6.65 -10.99 -7.85
N GLU A 484 -5.91 -11.22 -6.79
CA GLU A 484 -4.49 -11.57 -6.81
C GLU A 484 -4.29 -12.90 -6.09
N ALA A 485 -3.49 -13.77 -6.67
CA ALA A 485 -3.03 -15.02 -6.05
C ALA A 485 -1.54 -15.17 -6.27
N ALA A 486 -0.81 -15.48 -5.22
CA ALA A 486 0.63 -15.69 -5.26
C ALA A 486 1.00 -16.93 -4.46
N ASP A 487 1.90 -17.73 -5.00
CA ASP A 487 2.50 -18.85 -4.29
C ASP A 487 4.02 -18.80 -4.46
N GLU A 488 4.73 -18.89 -3.38
CA GLU A 488 6.20 -18.80 -3.40
C GLU A 488 6.83 -19.96 -2.62
N ILE A 489 7.73 -20.68 -3.25
CA ILE A 489 8.47 -21.86 -2.75
C ILE A 489 9.91 -21.49 -2.39
N SER A 490 10.36 -21.73 -1.15
CA SER A 490 11.74 -21.51 -0.71
C SER A 490 12.36 -22.75 -0.05
N TYR A 491 13.52 -23.08 -0.50
CA TYR A 491 14.35 -24.13 0.06
C TYR A 491 15.62 -23.54 0.68
N LEU A 492 15.83 -23.81 1.95
CA LEU A 492 17.06 -23.48 2.64
C LEU A 492 17.99 -24.70 2.62
N SER A 493 19.15 -24.57 1.97
CA SER A 493 20.15 -25.64 1.87
C SER A 493 20.62 -26.12 3.26
N ARG A 494 21.09 -27.36 3.32
CA ARG A 494 21.54 -27.95 4.59
C ARG A 494 22.73 -27.21 5.21
N ASP A 495 23.62 -26.67 4.40
CA ASP A 495 24.76 -25.84 4.83
C ASP A 495 24.32 -24.38 5.13
N ARG A 496 23.06 -24.05 4.84
CA ARG A 496 22.45 -22.73 5.06
C ARG A 496 23.07 -21.61 4.22
N THR A 497 23.83 -21.94 3.19
CA THR A 497 24.45 -20.96 2.30
C THR A 497 23.52 -20.52 1.18
N HIS A 498 22.62 -21.39 0.70
CA HIS A 498 21.66 -21.11 -0.37
C HIS A 498 20.24 -21.01 0.15
N ARG A 499 19.51 -20.05 -0.40
CA ARG A 499 18.05 -19.93 -0.28
C ARG A 499 17.44 -19.85 -1.67
N ILE A 500 17.04 -21.00 -2.20
CA ILE A 500 16.42 -21.10 -3.51
C ILE A 500 14.93 -20.77 -3.38
N ARG A 501 14.41 -19.93 -4.26
CA ARG A 501 13.01 -19.51 -4.29
C ARG A 501 12.42 -19.74 -5.67
N PHE A 502 11.24 -20.32 -5.72
CA PHE A 502 10.39 -20.43 -6.89
C PHE A 502 9.02 -19.86 -6.56
N GLY A 503 8.48 -19.02 -7.42
CA GLY A 503 7.15 -18.46 -7.16
C GLY A 503 6.37 -18.17 -8.42
N THR A 504 5.07 -18.04 -8.21
CA THR A 504 4.06 -17.70 -9.22
C THR A 504 3.18 -16.57 -8.73
N LEU A 505 2.75 -15.72 -9.64
CA LEU A 505 1.80 -14.64 -9.39
C LEU A 505 0.74 -14.62 -10.49
N LEU A 506 -0.52 -14.43 -10.08
CA LEU A 506 -1.65 -14.17 -10.97
C LEU A 506 -2.41 -12.96 -10.46
N ASP A 507 -2.65 -11.99 -11.33
CA ASP A 507 -3.37 -10.76 -11.06
C ASP A 507 -4.47 -10.58 -12.11
N LEU A 508 -5.73 -10.45 -11.65
CA LEU A 508 -6.91 -10.25 -12.47
C LEU A 508 -7.59 -8.95 -12.05
N ASN A 509 -7.44 -7.92 -12.86
CA ASN A 509 -8.08 -6.62 -12.63
C ASN A 509 -9.21 -6.41 -13.63
N ARG A 510 -10.37 -5.93 -13.16
CA ARG A 510 -11.52 -5.57 -14.00
C ARG A 510 -12.05 -4.22 -13.57
N PHE A 511 -12.43 -3.39 -14.53
CA PHE A 511 -13.12 -2.15 -14.25
C PHE A 511 -14.30 -1.94 -15.20
N SER A 512 -15.29 -1.23 -14.70
CA SER A 512 -16.43 -0.73 -15.47
C SER A 512 -16.74 0.68 -15.01
N GLN A 513 -16.86 1.61 -15.95
CA GLN A 513 -17.07 3.02 -15.65
C GLN A 513 -18.00 3.65 -16.67
N ASP A 514 -19.03 4.32 -16.20
CA ASP A 514 -19.84 5.23 -17.03
C ASP A 514 -19.21 6.63 -16.99
N VAL A 515 -18.62 7.03 -18.10
CA VAL A 515 -17.95 8.33 -18.28
C VAL A 515 -18.77 9.29 -19.13
N THR A 516 -20.08 9.07 -19.23
CA THR A 516 -20.98 9.90 -20.02
C THR A 516 -21.08 11.29 -19.39
N THR A 517 -20.43 12.27 -19.99
CA THR A 517 -20.57 13.68 -19.64
C THR A 517 -21.72 14.30 -20.41
N ASN A 518 -22.22 15.43 -19.93
CA ASN A 518 -23.29 16.25 -20.59
C ASN A 518 -24.56 15.44 -20.92
N ARG A 519 -24.92 14.52 -20.03
CA ARG A 519 -26.06 13.60 -20.20
C ARG A 519 -27.41 14.35 -20.20
N LEU A 520 -27.51 15.39 -19.39
CA LEU A 520 -28.73 16.22 -19.28
C LEU A 520 -28.71 17.41 -20.22
N GLY A 521 -27.58 17.71 -20.83
CA GLY A 521 -27.39 18.81 -21.76
C GLY A 521 -26.86 20.09 -21.11
N THR A 522 -26.34 20.96 -21.96
CA THR A 522 -25.80 22.28 -21.59
C THR A 522 -26.36 23.34 -22.53
N PHE A 523 -26.99 24.35 -21.98
CA PHE A 523 -27.38 25.58 -22.67
C PHE A 523 -26.23 26.58 -22.59
N THR A 524 -25.93 27.27 -23.70
CA THR A 524 -24.91 28.31 -23.76
C THR A 524 -25.54 29.61 -24.20
N TYR A 525 -25.27 30.70 -23.47
CA TYR A 525 -25.76 32.04 -23.74
C TYR A 525 -24.59 32.99 -23.96
N ASN A 526 -24.60 33.76 -25.05
CA ASN A 526 -23.50 34.65 -25.43
C ASN A 526 -23.48 35.98 -24.65
N SER A 527 -24.49 36.27 -23.86
CA SER A 527 -24.58 37.46 -23.00
C SER A 527 -25.59 37.28 -21.88
N LEU A 528 -25.54 38.14 -20.85
CA LEU A 528 -26.60 38.27 -19.85
C LEU A 528 -27.94 38.66 -20.47
N SER A 529 -27.95 39.51 -21.52
CA SER A 529 -29.17 39.87 -22.24
C SER A 529 -29.79 38.67 -22.94
N ALA A 530 -28.99 37.86 -23.62
CA ALA A 530 -29.49 36.63 -24.25
C ALA A 530 -30.05 35.64 -23.21
N PHE A 531 -29.44 35.60 -22.02
CA PHE A 531 -29.92 34.79 -20.91
C PHE A 531 -31.25 35.29 -20.37
N THR A 532 -31.40 36.61 -20.18
CA THR A 532 -32.68 37.24 -19.75
C THR A 532 -33.82 36.97 -20.74
N SER A 533 -33.53 37.03 -22.04
CA SER A 533 -34.50 36.78 -23.10
C SER A 533 -34.73 35.28 -23.36
N ASN A 534 -34.07 34.41 -22.64
CA ASN A 534 -34.07 32.97 -22.84
C ASN A 534 -33.79 32.54 -24.30
N THR A 535 -32.81 33.20 -24.92
CA THR A 535 -32.37 32.92 -26.30
C THR A 535 -30.96 32.29 -26.27
N PRO A 536 -30.87 31.00 -26.03
CA PRO A 536 -29.58 30.34 -26.02
C PRO A 536 -28.95 30.31 -27.42
N ASP A 537 -27.64 30.50 -27.48
CA ASP A 537 -26.86 30.39 -28.70
C ASP A 537 -26.75 28.92 -29.16
N SER A 538 -26.62 28.01 -28.19
CA SER A 538 -26.54 26.58 -28.45
C SER A 538 -27.07 25.73 -27.30
N TYR A 539 -27.54 24.53 -27.65
CA TYR A 539 -27.80 23.43 -26.73
C TYR A 539 -27.04 22.19 -27.18
N THR A 540 -26.26 21.63 -26.30
CA THR A 540 -25.48 20.40 -26.57
C THR A 540 -25.86 19.31 -25.58
N ARG A 541 -25.93 18.08 -26.04
CA ARG A 541 -26.22 16.91 -25.19
C ARG A 541 -25.56 15.64 -25.74
N THR A 542 -25.04 14.80 -24.84
CA THR A 542 -24.59 13.48 -25.20
C THR A 542 -25.77 12.51 -25.22
N LEU A 543 -26.08 11.95 -26.38
CA LEU A 543 -27.24 11.08 -26.56
C LEU A 543 -26.94 9.61 -26.28
N ARG A 544 -25.69 9.20 -26.49
CA ARG A 544 -25.27 7.82 -26.30
C ARG A 544 -24.42 7.68 -25.06
N SER A 545 -24.78 6.73 -24.19
CA SER A 545 -23.97 6.39 -23.02
C SER A 545 -22.54 5.97 -23.42
N GLN A 546 -21.56 6.51 -22.72
CA GLN A 546 -20.14 6.23 -22.90
C GLN A 546 -19.66 5.33 -21.78
N GLN A 547 -19.89 4.05 -21.92
CA GLN A 547 -19.39 3.06 -20.98
C GLN A 547 -17.98 2.61 -21.35
N ARG A 548 -17.08 2.61 -20.40
CA ARG A 548 -15.74 2.03 -20.50
C ARG A 548 -15.67 0.82 -19.61
N GLN A 549 -15.22 -0.28 -20.15
CA GLN A 549 -14.95 -1.48 -19.39
C GLN A 549 -13.65 -2.10 -19.90
N GLY A 550 -12.97 -2.77 -19.05
CA GLY A 550 -11.74 -3.44 -19.40
C GLY A 550 -11.33 -4.44 -18.34
N SER A 551 -10.49 -5.37 -18.78
CA SER A 551 -9.86 -6.34 -17.91
C SER A 551 -8.38 -6.45 -18.22
N THR A 552 -7.58 -6.67 -17.19
CA THR A 552 -6.15 -6.94 -17.31
C THR A 552 -5.85 -8.22 -16.56
N THR A 553 -5.17 -9.14 -17.23
CA THR A 553 -4.64 -10.36 -16.62
C THR A 553 -3.13 -10.30 -16.68
N SER A 554 -2.47 -10.25 -15.54
CA SER A 554 -1.03 -10.31 -15.42
C SER A 554 -0.62 -11.60 -14.74
N GLY A 555 0.49 -12.17 -15.16
CA GLY A 555 1.05 -13.37 -14.55
C GLY A 555 2.57 -13.32 -14.56
N ALA A 556 3.17 -13.90 -13.53
CA ALA A 556 4.61 -14.01 -13.42
C ALA A 556 5.02 -15.37 -12.85
N VAL A 557 6.19 -15.85 -13.27
CA VAL A 557 6.88 -17.00 -12.70
C VAL A 557 8.33 -16.61 -12.49
N TYR A 558 8.90 -16.97 -11.37
CA TYR A 558 10.30 -16.66 -11.09
C TYR A 558 11.02 -17.81 -10.37
N LEU A 559 12.32 -17.85 -10.58
CA LEU A 559 13.26 -18.71 -9.86
C LEU A 559 14.47 -17.88 -9.47
N GLY A 560 14.85 -17.92 -8.22
CA GLY A 560 15.99 -17.17 -7.72
C GLY A 560 16.71 -17.88 -6.60
N ASP A 561 17.96 -17.50 -6.36
CA ASP A 561 18.76 -17.96 -5.25
C ASP A 561 19.43 -16.79 -4.54
N THR A 562 19.48 -16.87 -3.23
CA THR A 562 20.28 -15.99 -2.38
C THR A 562 21.41 -16.82 -1.79
N TRP A 563 22.60 -16.64 -2.33
CA TRP A 563 23.79 -17.37 -1.93
C TRP A 563 24.68 -16.56 -0.99
N ARG A 564 24.96 -17.11 0.18
CA ARG A 564 25.84 -16.54 1.21
C ARG A 564 26.97 -17.52 1.53
N PRO A 565 28.05 -17.53 0.73
CA PRO A 565 29.19 -18.43 0.97
C PRO A 565 29.88 -18.17 2.32
N ASN A 566 29.87 -16.94 2.78
CA ASN A 566 30.39 -16.51 4.07
C ASN A 566 29.60 -15.27 4.61
N ARG A 567 30.02 -14.69 5.73
CA ARG A 567 29.38 -13.54 6.36
C ARG A 567 29.63 -12.22 5.62
N GLU A 568 30.61 -12.18 4.75
CA GLU A 568 31.09 -10.98 4.06
C GLU A 568 30.48 -10.84 2.68
N VAL A 569 30.10 -11.94 2.03
CA VAL A 569 29.60 -11.96 0.65
C VAL A 569 28.18 -12.49 0.58
N GLN A 570 27.33 -11.76 -0.08
CA GLN A 570 25.99 -12.19 -0.45
C GLN A 570 25.72 -11.91 -1.93
N LEU A 571 25.19 -12.90 -2.63
CA LEU A 571 24.79 -12.83 -4.03
C LEU A 571 23.30 -13.18 -4.13
N VAL A 572 22.55 -12.37 -4.87
CA VAL A 572 21.15 -12.66 -5.25
C VAL A 572 21.11 -12.77 -6.76
N TYR A 573 20.60 -13.85 -7.29
CA TYR A 573 20.47 -14.03 -8.73
C TYR A 573 19.25 -14.86 -9.10
N GLY A 574 18.75 -14.68 -10.29
CA GLY A 574 17.60 -15.43 -10.77
C GLY A 574 17.01 -14.93 -12.06
N LEU A 575 15.89 -15.53 -12.41
CA LEU A 575 15.15 -15.27 -13.62
C LEU A 575 13.67 -15.04 -13.29
N ARG A 576 13.07 -14.04 -13.92
CA ARG A 576 11.64 -13.78 -13.86
C ARG A 576 11.06 -13.70 -15.26
N ALA A 577 9.99 -14.43 -15.52
CA ALA A 577 9.18 -14.29 -16.69
C ALA A 577 7.82 -13.73 -16.28
N GLU A 578 7.42 -12.62 -16.89
CA GLU A 578 6.12 -11.99 -16.61
C GLU A 578 5.45 -11.53 -17.91
N GLY A 579 4.12 -11.56 -17.92
CA GLY A 579 3.34 -11.14 -19.07
C GLY A 579 2.02 -10.54 -18.63
N THR A 580 1.53 -9.60 -19.45
CA THR A 580 0.25 -8.93 -19.25
C THR A 580 -0.59 -9.05 -20.50
N ARG A 581 -1.88 -9.34 -20.31
CA ARG A 581 -2.89 -9.34 -21.34
C ARG A 581 -4.01 -8.39 -20.98
N VAL A 582 -4.34 -7.48 -21.90
CA VAL A 582 -5.50 -6.60 -21.80
C VAL A 582 -6.66 -7.26 -22.55
N GLY A 583 -7.79 -7.41 -21.87
CA GLY A 583 -9.05 -7.91 -22.43
C GLY A 583 -9.98 -6.77 -22.85
N ASP A 584 -11.15 -7.14 -23.39
CA ASP A 584 -12.23 -6.21 -23.76
C ASP A 584 -11.76 -5.11 -24.74
N ALA A 585 -11.02 -5.51 -25.77
CA ALA A 585 -10.55 -4.59 -26.79
C ALA A 585 -11.74 -3.87 -27.46
N PRO A 586 -11.65 -2.56 -27.73
CA PRO A 586 -12.67 -1.82 -28.44
C PRO A 586 -12.85 -2.36 -29.88
N PRO A 587 -13.97 -2.10 -30.54
CA PRO A 587 -14.15 -2.48 -31.93
C PRO A 587 -13.12 -1.79 -32.82
N LEU A 588 -12.76 -2.46 -33.93
CA LEU A 588 -11.86 -1.88 -34.93
C LEU A 588 -12.45 -0.57 -35.46
N ASN A 589 -11.67 0.51 -35.45
CA ASN A 589 -11.97 1.74 -36.16
C ASN A 589 -11.25 1.75 -37.50
N PRO A 590 -11.99 1.53 -38.63
CA PRO A 590 -11.38 1.47 -39.94
C PRO A 590 -10.69 2.78 -40.36
N GLY A 591 -11.22 3.93 -39.94
CA GLY A 591 -10.64 5.25 -40.25
C GLY A 591 -9.26 5.44 -39.61
N VAL A 592 -9.10 5.03 -38.36
CA VAL A 592 -7.80 5.06 -37.68
C VAL A 592 -6.81 4.11 -38.35
N GLN A 593 -7.25 2.91 -38.68
CA GLN A 593 -6.42 1.94 -39.37
C GLN A 593 -5.98 2.45 -40.75
N GLN A 594 -6.89 3.05 -41.51
CA GLN A 594 -6.58 3.55 -42.85
C GLN A 594 -5.65 4.78 -42.82
N THR A 595 -5.83 5.67 -41.82
CA THR A 595 -5.06 6.93 -41.73
C THR A 595 -3.70 6.73 -41.11
N PHE A 596 -3.61 5.92 -40.04
CA PHE A 596 -2.42 5.79 -39.20
C PHE A 596 -1.78 4.40 -39.20
N GLY A 597 -2.39 3.40 -39.84
CA GLY A 597 -1.89 2.02 -39.87
C GLY A 597 -2.06 1.24 -38.57
N PHE A 598 -2.69 1.82 -37.52
CA PHE A 598 -2.87 1.17 -36.22
C PHE A 598 -4.24 0.49 -36.13
N ARG A 599 -4.26 -0.69 -35.55
CA ARG A 599 -5.49 -1.41 -35.23
C ARG A 599 -5.96 -1.08 -33.83
N THR A 600 -7.16 -0.51 -33.68
CA THR A 600 -7.72 -0.11 -32.39
C THR A 600 -8.24 -1.29 -31.56
N ASN A 601 -8.41 -2.47 -32.14
CA ASN A 601 -8.92 -3.67 -31.50
C ASN A 601 -7.83 -4.68 -31.09
N GLU A 602 -6.56 -4.26 -31.13
CA GLU A 602 -5.42 -5.06 -30.68
C GLU A 602 -4.66 -4.33 -29.58
N PHE A 603 -4.42 -5.02 -28.48
CA PHE A 603 -3.54 -4.56 -27.43
C PHE A 603 -2.25 -5.38 -27.45
N PRO A 604 -1.10 -4.77 -27.14
CA PRO A 604 0.14 -5.51 -26.98
C PRO A 604 -0.03 -6.56 -25.88
N SER A 605 0.36 -7.79 -26.19
CA SER A 605 0.48 -8.87 -25.21
C SER A 605 1.88 -9.45 -25.32
N GLU A 606 2.74 -9.06 -24.40
CA GLU A 606 4.14 -9.43 -24.42
C GLU A 606 4.50 -10.22 -23.17
N VAL A 607 5.43 -11.14 -23.33
CA VAL A 607 6.05 -11.85 -22.21
C VAL A 607 7.50 -11.40 -22.14
N HIS A 608 7.88 -10.85 -21.02
CA HIS A 608 9.24 -10.39 -20.75
C HIS A 608 9.96 -11.37 -19.85
N VAL A 609 11.21 -11.67 -20.20
CA VAL A 609 12.10 -12.49 -19.38
C VAL A 609 13.22 -11.60 -18.87
N SER A 610 13.32 -11.50 -17.54
CA SER A 610 14.23 -10.57 -16.85
C SER A 610 15.24 -11.35 -15.98
N PRO A 611 16.46 -11.58 -16.46
CA PRO A 611 17.54 -12.06 -15.60
C PRO A 611 17.95 -10.94 -14.63
N ARG A 612 18.24 -11.30 -13.38
CA ARG A 612 18.63 -10.37 -12.33
C ARG A 612 19.80 -10.91 -11.55
N VAL A 613 20.74 -10.04 -11.21
CA VAL A 613 21.90 -10.33 -10.38
C VAL A 613 22.20 -9.13 -9.49
N GLY A 614 22.33 -9.36 -8.20
CA GLY A 614 22.74 -8.36 -7.22
C GLY A 614 23.76 -8.97 -6.26
N PHE A 615 24.71 -8.17 -5.80
CA PHE A 615 25.69 -8.64 -4.80
C PHE A 615 25.97 -7.55 -3.76
N SER A 616 26.37 -8.00 -2.57
CA SER A 616 26.96 -7.13 -1.56
C SER A 616 28.20 -7.79 -0.95
N VAL A 617 29.20 -6.97 -0.68
CA VAL A 617 30.45 -7.41 -0.06
C VAL A 617 30.80 -6.47 1.09
N ASN A 618 30.93 -7.01 2.29
CA ASN A 618 31.46 -6.28 3.45
C ASN A 618 32.98 -6.29 3.38
N LEU A 619 33.58 -5.17 3.03
CA LEU A 619 35.03 -5.00 2.87
C LEU A 619 35.75 -4.85 4.21
N THR A 620 35.04 -4.52 5.27
CA THR A 620 35.62 -4.29 6.61
C THR A 620 35.27 -5.43 7.56
N LYS A 621 36.32 -6.12 8.04
CA LYS A 621 36.16 -7.05 9.17
C LYS A 621 35.92 -6.23 10.45
N PRO A 622 34.83 -6.47 11.19
CA PRO A 622 34.65 -5.82 12.49
C PRO A 622 35.86 -6.14 13.38
N ASN A 623 36.59 -5.14 13.80
CA ASN A 623 37.64 -5.30 14.79
C ASN A 623 36.96 -5.52 16.15
N PRO A 624 37.11 -6.70 16.80
CA PRO A 624 36.42 -6.96 18.06
C PRO A 624 36.86 -6.03 19.19
N ASN A 625 37.98 -5.35 19.03
CA ASN A 625 38.55 -4.42 20.03
C ASN A 625 38.21 -2.94 19.75
N ASP A 626 37.59 -2.63 18.62
CA ASP A 626 37.16 -1.27 18.26
C ASP A 626 35.65 -1.18 18.23
N PRO A 627 35.02 -0.51 19.22
CA PRO A 627 33.57 -0.34 19.26
C PRO A 627 33.02 0.49 18.09
N PHE A 628 33.86 1.23 17.36
CA PHE A 628 33.48 2.04 16.20
C PHE A 628 33.72 1.36 14.86
N SER A 629 34.47 0.23 14.81
CA SER A 629 34.70 -0.53 13.57
C SER A 629 33.39 -1.09 12.97
N GLN A 630 32.31 -1.12 13.73
CA GLN A 630 30.97 -1.54 13.31
C GLN A 630 30.18 -0.43 12.57
N PHE A 631 30.71 0.80 12.53
CA PHE A 631 30.05 1.97 11.93
C PHE A 631 30.61 2.37 10.56
N GLN A 632 31.53 1.58 9.98
CA GLN A 632 32.06 1.90 8.67
C GLN A 632 31.03 1.59 7.58
N PRO A 633 30.82 2.50 6.61
CA PRO A 633 29.81 2.33 5.57
C PRO A 633 30.16 1.12 4.69
N ALA A 634 29.19 0.26 4.41
CA ALA A 634 29.29 -0.71 3.33
C ALA A 634 29.35 0.06 2.01
N PHE A 635 30.45 -0.06 1.26
CA PHE A 635 30.49 0.44 -0.12
C PHE A 635 29.67 -0.52 -0.99
N LEU A 636 28.59 -0.01 -1.58
CA LEU A 636 27.88 -0.63 -2.70
C LEU A 636 28.64 -0.29 -3.98
N LEU A 637 29.23 -1.28 -4.60
CA LEU A 637 29.72 -1.24 -5.98
C LEU A 637 28.67 -1.80 -6.92
#